data_a6521513a47242968b940a57ffc45ed9
#
_entry.id   a6521513a47242968b940a57ffc45ed9
#
_cell.length_a   1.000
_cell.length_b   1.000
_cell.length_c   1.000
_cell.angle_alpha   90.00
_cell.angle_beta   90.00
_cell.angle_gamma   90.00
#
_symmetry.space_group_name_H-M   'P 1'
#
loop_
_entity.id
_entity.type
_entity.pdbx_description
1 polymer ?
#
loop_
_entity_poly.entity_id
_entity_poly.type
_entity_poly.pdbx_seq_one_letter_code
_entity_poly.pdbx_strand_id
1 'polypeptide(L)'
;MRRVLCSLLFLLAAAVPTVFAEGVDERDSSRYRYSILGDVVDENGQPMPGATVRVLGTTFGAGTDSDGEFVIRLENAKEYTLLVSFIGYESQEVKAVPAVRPLRLHIRLVPSSNQLNDVVVTGSFVAKPLKEVPVLTRVISQKEIQALNPMNVETLLQYELPGLQIGYNSMSQMPEISYQGMDGEYMLFLIDGERVSGEGADHNVDFTRFNVDDIERIEVIKGAQSTIYGSNALGGVINIITKTANRPFSGNLNARYAGSNGQKYTASTGVKKNRLTSYTSLTYRTKDTYEIGDEVGKTTVTEGSDGSSAEKQADAGSTTVYGYNIWDFLQKIGYTCNEKLNADLKGSFYRNKRDKRVGKMYQDIFLDYTLNGKVTYLPGEKQQLVIGYIYDNYQKNQDYFLSGKKTTDYRNIKQTPRIDYTGTFGKHTVSVGFEGDFEYLKHYMLEDSSHVNNQLYAFYAQEDWDILDELNIVAGVRADYHEKYHWHVTPKVSLLWHFCDHVSFRAGYAQGFRSPSLKELYQAYDMGGMGWFMLYGNPDLKPETSNQVSLSGEFTKGGLNMSVSFAHNRFRNKIAYMSLGDGSSDMQYVNADNAKTTALETILRYRFGFGLILTGSYAYTNDYEEVDGRNTSLVRPHTATFNAMYSHKFGKIGFNCSLNGQWGAKFDTYTRNQNDDGTYAYEITIYDARTMCSLNTGVTFPKGISLNLGIDNLFNYKDKAADSSLQVPQKGISVIGTVNLNIADMFGL
;
A
#
# COMPACT_ATOMS: atom_id res chain seq x y z
N MET A 1 -20.61 -26.56 7.64
CA MET A 1 -20.79 -25.33 8.42
C MET A 1 -20.69 -25.52 9.94
N ARG A 2 -21.56 -26.28 10.63
CA ARG A 2 -21.48 -26.46 12.10
C ARG A 2 -20.13 -26.98 12.63
N ARG A 3 -19.47 -27.93 11.94
CA ARG A 3 -18.17 -28.48 12.37
C ARG A 3 -17.00 -27.50 12.17
N VAL A 4 -17.07 -26.62 11.18
CA VAL A 4 -16.04 -25.60 10.94
C VAL A 4 -16.13 -24.46 11.95
N LEU A 5 -17.35 -24.06 12.33
CA LEU A 5 -17.57 -23.01 13.35
C LEU A 5 -17.10 -23.45 14.74
N CYS A 6 -17.35 -24.70 15.12
CA CYS A 6 -16.87 -25.26 16.40
C CYS A 6 -15.34 -25.43 16.42
N SER A 7 -14.72 -25.79 15.29
CA SER A 7 -13.23 -25.89 15.20
C SER A 7 -12.57 -24.51 15.26
N LEU A 8 -13.17 -23.49 14.67
CA LEU A 8 -12.67 -22.09 14.77
C LEU A 8 -12.76 -21.56 16.22
N LEU A 9 -13.84 -21.83 16.93
CA LEU A 9 -13.98 -21.45 18.35
C LEU A 9 -12.98 -22.18 19.26
N PHE A 10 -12.65 -23.44 18.95
CA PHE A 10 -11.66 -24.20 19.71
C PHE A 10 -10.22 -23.76 19.46
N LEU A 11 -9.86 -23.38 18.22
CA LEU A 11 -8.55 -22.82 17.86
C LEU A 11 -8.32 -21.43 18.47
N LEU A 12 -9.36 -20.58 18.54
CA LEU A 12 -9.30 -19.28 19.22
C LEU A 12 -9.11 -19.43 20.75
N ALA A 13 -9.69 -20.46 21.36
CA ALA A 13 -9.53 -20.73 22.79
C ALA A 13 -8.15 -21.33 23.14
N ALA A 14 -7.51 -22.05 22.20
CA ALA A 14 -6.17 -22.64 22.40
C ALA A 14 -5.03 -21.62 22.22
N ALA A 15 -5.28 -20.47 21.59
CA ALA A 15 -4.29 -19.41 21.36
C ALA A 15 -4.18 -18.39 22.50
N VAL A 16 -4.95 -18.56 23.59
CA VAL A 16 -4.79 -17.75 24.80
C VAL A 16 -3.75 -18.43 25.70
N PRO A 17 -2.50 -17.93 25.78
CA PRO A 17 -1.57 -18.46 26.77
C PRO A 17 -2.12 -18.13 28.16
N THR A 18 -2.37 -19.14 28.94
CA THR A 18 -2.59 -18.99 30.40
C THR A 18 -1.30 -18.52 31.04
N VAL A 19 -1.08 -17.22 31.05
CA VAL A 19 0.04 -16.62 31.78
C VAL A 19 -0.37 -16.52 33.25
N PHE A 20 0.15 -17.42 34.06
CA PHE A 20 0.11 -17.32 35.52
C PHE A 20 0.77 -16.02 35.96
N ALA A 21 0.09 -15.31 36.85
CA ALA A 21 0.59 -14.09 37.44
C ALA A 21 1.73 -14.42 38.43
N GLU A 22 2.97 -14.17 38.04
CA GLU A 22 4.05 -13.99 39.01
C GLU A 22 4.25 -12.51 39.28
N GLY A 23 4.50 -12.23 40.57
CA GLY A 23 4.46 -10.91 41.16
C GLY A 23 5.47 -9.93 40.52
N VAL A 24 5.04 -8.69 40.47
CA VAL A 24 5.81 -7.53 40.02
C VAL A 24 6.98 -7.28 40.97
N ASP A 25 8.20 -7.36 40.46
CA ASP A 25 9.41 -6.93 41.19
C ASP A 25 9.47 -5.41 41.20
N GLU A 26 9.25 -4.79 42.39
CA GLU A 26 9.18 -3.34 42.62
C GLU A 26 10.53 -2.61 42.50
N ARG A 27 11.60 -3.24 42.04
CA ARG A 27 12.98 -2.71 42.22
C ARG A 27 13.51 -1.80 41.10
N ASP A 28 12.81 -1.62 39.99
CA ASP A 28 13.30 -0.77 38.88
C ASP A 28 12.58 0.58 38.70
N SER A 29 11.70 0.93 39.64
CA SER A 29 10.94 2.19 39.62
C SER A 29 11.73 3.46 40.03
N SER A 30 13.01 3.31 40.37
CA SER A 30 13.77 4.42 41.02
C SER A 30 14.30 5.48 40.04
N ARG A 31 14.36 5.20 38.72
CA ARG A 31 14.96 6.12 37.75
C ARG A 31 13.95 7.12 37.15
N TYR A 32 12.67 6.71 37.00
CA TYR A 32 11.61 7.56 36.47
C TYR A 32 10.67 8.01 37.59
N ARG A 33 11.15 9.01 38.30
CA ARG A 33 10.47 9.51 39.51
C ARG A 33 9.24 10.37 39.21
N TYR A 34 9.13 10.85 37.97
CA TYR A 34 8.09 11.79 37.57
C TYR A 34 7.17 11.18 36.49
N SER A 35 5.89 11.48 36.52
CA SER A 35 4.94 11.04 35.52
C SER A 35 3.99 12.14 35.09
N ILE A 36 3.47 12.00 33.88
CA ILE A 36 2.31 12.73 33.35
C ILE A 36 1.22 11.70 33.14
N LEU A 37 0.04 11.94 33.63
CA LEU A 37 -1.12 11.09 33.41
C LEU A 37 -2.32 11.91 32.95
N GLY A 38 -3.21 11.31 32.19
CA GLY A 38 -4.39 11.99 31.67
C GLY A 38 -5.30 11.04 30.91
N ASP A 39 -6.35 11.61 30.37
CA ASP A 39 -7.28 10.95 29.45
C ASP A 39 -7.52 11.78 28.22
N VAL A 40 -7.78 11.11 27.11
CA VAL A 40 -8.13 11.70 25.83
C VAL A 40 -9.55 11.31 25.47
N VAL A 41 -10.38 12.31 25.17
CA VAL A 41 -11.79 12.12 24.81
C VAL A 41 -12.10 12.81 23.48
N ASP A 42 -13.16 12.37 22.81
CA ASP A 42 -13.68 13.00 21.59
C ASP A 42 -14.52 14.27 21.92
N GLU A 43 -15.07 14.90 20.89
CA GLU A 43 -15.94 16.08 20.99
C GLU A 43 -17.22 15.83 21.81
N ASN A 44 -17.61 14.57 21.98
CA ASN A 44 -18.78 14.15 22.74
C ASN A 44 -18.43 13.68 24.17
N GLY A 45 -17.14 13.79 24.55
CA GLY A 45 -16.64 13.31 25.83
C GLY A 45 -16.51 11.79 25.93
N GLN A 46 -16.51 11.06 24.81
CA GLN A 46 -16.28 9.61 24.82
C GLN A 46 -14.78 9.34 24.85
N PRO A 47 -14.30 8.34 25.61
CA PRO A 47 -12.91 7.93 25.61
C PRO A 47 -12.40 7.63 24.20
N MET A 48 -11.13 7.99 23.93
CA MET A 48 -10.47 7.73 22.65
C MET A 48 -9.34 6.71 22.85
N PRO A 49 -9.64 5.41 22.80
CA PRO A 49 -8.62 4.37 22.89
C PRO A 49 -7.68 4.39 21.68
N GLY A 50 -6.37 4.25 21.93
CA GLY A 50 -5.37 4.24 20.88
C GLY A 50 -4.96 5.63 20.39
N ALA A 51 -5.42 6.71 21.02
CA ALA A 51 -4.85 8.03 20.78
C ALA A 51 -3.36 8.03 21.16
N THR A 52 -2.54 8.66 20.34
CA THR A 52 -1.10 8.73 20.56
C THR A 52 -0.77 10.01 21.32
N VAL A 53 -0.10 9.88 22.46
CA VAL A 53 0.43 11.00 23.25
C VAL A 53 1.94 10.95 23.18
N ARG A 54 2.56 11.84 22.42
CA ARG A 54 4.01 11.89 22.21
C ARG A 54 4.61 13.12 22.87
N VAL A 55 5.73 12.96 23.56
CA VAL A 55 6.51 14.07 24.10
C VAL A 55 7.37 14.64 22.98
N LEU A 56 7.09 15.88 22.56
CA LEU A 56 7.82 16.53 21.46
C LEU A 56 9.32 16.67 21.78
N GLY A 57 10.12 16.43 20.76
CA GLY A 57 11.57 16.45 20.88
C GLY A 57 12.19 15.28 21.66
N THR A 58 11.40 14.20 21.87
CA THR A 58 11.87 12.95 22.51
C THR A 58 11.32 11.74 21.78
N THR A 59 11.80 10.56 22.15
CA THR A 59 11.24 9.27 21.70
C THR A 59 10.14 8.75 22.64
N PHE A 60 9.83 9.45 23.72
CA PHE A 60 8.80 9.03 24.69
C PHE A 60 7.40 9.34 24.21
N GLY A 61 6.50 8.41 24.49
CA GLY A 61 5.07 8.53 24.22
C GLY A 61 4.29 7.36 24.80
N ALA A 62 2.99 7.49 24.79
CA ALA A 62 2.06 6.44 25.20
C ALA A 62 0.86 6.44 24.27
N GLY A 63 0.29 5.25 24.01
CA GLY A 63 -1.06 5.15 23.46
C GLY A 63 -2.06 5.15 24.62
N THR A 64 -3.23 5.74 24.41
CA THR A 64 -4.33 5.66 25.38
C THR A 64 -4.92 4.25 25.45
N ASP A 65 -5.36 3.84 26.64
CA ASP A 65 -6.04 2.58 26.87
C ASP A 65 -7.54 2.62 26.50
N SER A 66 -8.34 1.61 26.94
CA SER A 66 -9.78 1.51 26.66
C SER A 66 -10.60 2.67 27.22
N ASP A 67 -10.17 3.24 28.32
CA ASP A 67 -10.82 4.37 28.98
C ASP A 67 -10.26 5.71 28.49
N GLY A 68 -9.44 5.69 27.43
CA GLY A 68 -8.78 6.86 26.89
C GLY A 68 -7.63 7.35 27.75
N GLU A 69 -7.18 6.58 28.76
CA GLU A 69 -6.18 6.99 29.73
C GLU A 69 -4.75 6.74 29.22
N PHE A 70 -3.82 7.60 29.64
CA PHE A 70 -2.38 7.43 29.35
C PHE A 70 -1.51 7.77 30.56
N VAL A 71 -0.34 7.14 30.61
CA VAL A 71 0.71 7.44 31.59
C VAL A 71 2.05 7.51 30.88
N ILE A 72 2.75 8.63 30.99
CA ILE A 72 4.12 8.82 30.48
C ILE A 72 5.05 9.05 31.69
N ARG A 73 6.09 8.23 31.81
CA ARG A 73 7.08 8.34 32.89
C ARG A 73 8.35 8.99 32.34
N LEU A 74 8.91 9.95 33.11
CA LEU A 74 10.00 10.80 32.69
C LEU A 74 11.06 10.95 33.82
N GLU A 75 12.30 11.19 33.43
CA GLU A 75 13.42 11.30 34.36
C GLU A 75 13.48 12.67 35.07
N ASN A 76 12.98 13.72 34.41
CA ASN A 76 13.13 15.11 34.87
C ASN A 76 11.77 15.80 35.03
N ALA A 77 11.68 16.68 36.04
CA ALA A 77 10.52 17.54 36.29
C ALA A 77 10.63 18.89 35.57
N LYS A 78 10.92 18.88 34.24
CA LYS A 78 10.87 20.08 33.38
C LYS A 78 9.55 20.16 32.62
N GLU A 79 9.22 21.32 32.06
CA GLU A 79 8.07 21.45 31.18
C GLU A 79 8.35 20.69 29.87
N TYR A 80 7.39 19.86 29.47
CA TYR A 80 7.37 19.15 28.20
C TYR A 80 6.12 19.55 27.40
N THR A 81 6.23 19.58 26.11
CA THR A 81 5.07 19.71 25.20
C THR A 81 4.66 18.31 24.73
N LEU A 82 3.42 17.94 25.03
CA LEU A 82 2.80 16.71 24.57
C LEU A 82 2.08 17.00 23.27
N LEU A 83 2.34 16.24 22.23
CA LEU A 83 1.52 16.19 21.03
C LEU A 83 0.54 15.02 21.17
N VAL A 84 -0.73 15.35 21.30
CA VAL A 84 -1.81 14.36 21.39
C VAL A 84 -2.50 14.28 20.03
N SER A 85 -2.53 13.10 19.44
CA SER A 85 -3.06 12.89 18.10
C SER A 85 -3.87 11.60 18.01
N PHE A 86 -4.90 11.63 17.17
CA PHE A 86 -5.68 10.47 16.79
C PHE A 86 -6.12 10.63 15.33
N ILE A 87 -6.14 9.55 14.57
CA ILE A 87 -6.47 9.59 13.15
C ILE A 87 -7.89 10.15 12.96
N GLY A 88 -7.99 11.19 12.14
CA GLY A 88 -9.25 11.91 11.90
C GLY A 88 -9.60 12.96 12.94
N TYR A 89 -8.68 13.31 13.85
CA TYR A 89 -8.84 14.38 14.85
C TYR A 89 -7.71 15.40 14.76
N GLU A 90 -7.99 16.64 15.16
CA GLU A 90 -6.96 17.67 15.26
C GLU A 90 -5.99 17.32 16.37
N SER A 91 -4.70 17.30 16.04
CA SER A 91 -3.67 17.12 17.06
C SER A 91 -3.63 18.34 17.97
N GLN A 92 -3.50 18.11 19.25
CA GLN A 92 -3.43 19.15 20.25
C GLN A 92 -2.09 19.13 20.95
N GLU A 93 -1.43 20.29 21.06
CA GLU A 93 -0.25 20.46 21.88
C GLU A 93 -0.66 20.88 23.29
N VAL A 94 -0.18 20.13 24.28
CA VAL A 94 -0.47 20.37 25.70
C VAL A 94 0.85 20.45 26.45
N LYS A 95 1.08 21.57 27.14
CA LYS A 95 2.23 21.72 28.04
C LYS A 95 1.96 21.04 29.38
N ALA A 96 2.90 20.25 29.83
CA ALA A 96 2.80 19.51 31.09
C ALA A 96 4.14 19.42 31.80
N VAL A 97 4.09 19.51 33.11
CA VAL A 97 5.25 19.28 34.00
C VAL A 97 5.06 17.96 34.73
N PRO A 98 5.95 16.98 34.54
CA PRO A 98 5.84 15.70 35.22
C PRO A 98 6.05 15.89 36.75
N ALA A 99 5.30 15.13 37.53
CA ALA A 99 5.40 15.19 38.97
C ALA A 99 5.40 13.78 39.61
N VAL A 100 5.83 13.67 40.84
CA VAL A 100 5.77 12.43 41.65
C VAL A 100 4.29 12.04 41.91
N ARG A 101 3.44 13.06 42.05
CA ARG A 101 1.97 12.92 42.13
C ARG A 101 1.34 13.87 41.14
N PRO A 102 1.27 13.51 39.85
CA PRO A 102 0.78 14.40 38.82
C PRO A 102 -0.72 14.63 38.91
N LEU A 103 -1.15 15.84 38.54
CA LEU A 103 -2.55 16.11 38.24
C LEU A 103 -2.92 15.42 36.93
N ARG A 104 -4.16 14.93 36.87
CA ARG A 104 -4.69 14.29 35.66
C ARG A 104 -5.00 15.35 34.61
N LEU A 105 -4.46 15.18 33.41
CA LEU A 105 -4.78 16.00 32.24
C LEU A 105 -6.07 15.47 31.58
N HIS A 106 -7.00 16.36 31.26
CA HIS A 106 -8.18 16.04 30.47
C HIS A 106 -8.04 16.69 29.09
N ILE A 107 -7.87 15.88 28.06
CA ILE A 107 -7.57 16.33 26.71
C ILE A 107 -8.75 15.96 25.81
N ARG A 108 -9.39 16.96 25.21
CA ARG A 108 -10.50 16.75 24.28
C ARG A 108 -10.00 17.01 22.87
N LEU A 109 -9.97 15.99 22.04
CA LEU A 109 -9.68 16.15 20.63
C LEU A 109 -10.95 16.52 19.85
N VAL A 110 -10.80 17.43 18.92
CA VAL A 110 -11.87 17.83 18.00
C VAL A 110 -11.64 17.09 16.69
N PRO A 111 -12.68 16.53 16.04
CA PRO A 111 -12.51 15.88 14.75
C PRO A 111 -11.80 16.80 13.77
N SER A 112 -10.69 16.33 13.20
CA SER A 112 -9.93 17.12 12.22
C SER A 112 -10.72 17.26 10.94
N SER A 113 -10.79 18.48 10.43
CA SER A 113 -11.17 18.73 9.05
C SER A 113 -10.08 18.26 8.08
N ASN A 114 -8.84 18.08 8.58
CA ASN A 114 -7.63 17.83 7.82
C ASN A 114 -6.93 16.57 8.29
N GLN A 115 -6.53 15.71 7.34
CA GLN A 115 -5.62 14.60 7.57
C GLN A 115 -4.19 15.06 7.89
N LEU A 116 -3.91 16.36 7.85
CA LEU A 116 -2.57 16.94 8.06
C LEU A 116 -1.96 16.68 9.43
N ASN A 117 -2.78 16.38 10.42
CA ASN A 117 -2.32 16.02 11.75
C ASN A 117 -2.15 14.51 11.95
N ASP A 118 -2.50 13.69 10.93
CA ASP A 118 -2.25 12.26 10.99
C ASP A 118 -0.74 12.00 11.05
N VAL A 119 -0.32 11.14 11.94
CA VAL A 119 1.09 10.77 12.08
C VAL A 119 1.41 9.68 11.06
N VAL A 120 2.40 9.94 10.22
CA VAL A 120 2.90 9.00 9.23
C VAL A 120 4.27 8.50 9.61
N VAL A 121 4.57 7.26 9.27
CA VAL A 121 5.86 6.60 9.49
C VAL A 121 6.63 6.40 8.20
N THR A 122 5.97 6.62 7.05
CA THR A 122 6.56 6.44 5.73
C THR A 122 7.12 7.78 5.22
N GLY A 123 8.28 7.76 4.54
CA GLY A 123 8.90 8.98 3.99
C GLY A 123 9.88 9.69 4.93
N SER A 124 9.95 9.27 6.19
CA SER A 124 10.94 9.70 7.15
C SER A 124 11.27 8.53 8.10
N PHE A 125 12.46 8.54 8.72
CA PHE A 125 12.83 7.52 9.70
C PHE A 125 12.18 7.75 11.09
N VAL A 126 11.49 8.86 11.25
CA VAL A 126 10.77 9.23 12.48
C VAL A 126 9.31 9.52 12.12
N ALA A 127 8.41 9.00 12.94
CA ALA A 127 6.99 9.31 12.80
C ALA A 127 6.75 10.82 12.99
N LYS A 128 6.17 11.49 11.97
CA LYS A 128 5.87 12.93 11.96
C LYS A 128 4.41 13.17 11.59
N PRO A 129 3.81 14.29 12.06
CA PRO A 129 2.55 14.76 11.51
C PRO A 129 2.68 15.01 10.00
N LEU A 130 1.66 14.66 9.24
CA LEU A 130 1.67 14.79 7.77
C LEU A 130 2.00 16.21 7.29
N LYS A 131 1.57 17.24 8.02
CA LYS A 131 1.89 18.64 7.75
C LYS A 131 3.40 18.96 7.81
N GLU A 132 4.16 18.20 8.61
CA GLU A 132 5.60 18.37 8.82
C GLU A 132 6.45 17.47 7.91
N VAL A 133 5.81 16.68 7.04
CA VAL A 133 6.52 15.82 6.09
C VAL A 133 6.81 16.60 4.82
N PRO A 134 8.10 16.74 4.42
CA PRO A 134 8.47 17.51 3.23
C PRO A 134 8.20 16.78 1.92
N VAL A 135 7.74 15.54 1.97
CA VAL A 135 7.34 14.74 0.79
C VAL A 135 5.82 14.63 0.76
N LEU A 136 5.22 14.83 -0.42
CA LEU A 136 3.77 14.75 -0.56
C LEU A 136 3.29 13.32 -0.26
N THR A 137 2.56 13.18 0.81
CA THR A 137 2.04 11.89 1.31
C THR A 137 0.51 11.97 1.43
N ARG A 138 -0.17 10.93 0.94
CA ARG A 138 -1.61 10.71 1.13
C ARG A 138 -1.80 9.61 2.17
N VAL A 139 -2.67 9.84 3.14
CA VAL A 139 -3.10 8.81 4.09
C VAL A 139 -4.54 8.41 3.77
N ILE A 140 -4.79 7.12 3.59
CA ILE A 140 -6.13 6.54 3.51
C ILE A 140 -6.42 5.96 4.89
N SER A 141 -7.28 6.61 5.63
CA SER A 141 -7.59 6.28 7.02
C SER A 141 -8.51 5.06 7.14
N GLN A 142 -8.51 4.42 8.31
CA GLN A 142 -9.44 3.33 8.61
C GLN A 142 -10.91 3.73 8.41
N LYS A 143 -11.26 4.98 8.70
CA LYS A 143 -12.60 5.53 8.50
C LYS A 143 -13.01 5.55 7.02
N GLU A 144 -12.10 5.95 6.13
CA GLU A 144 -12.32 5.93 4.68
C GLU A 144 -12.43 4.49 4.17
N ILE A 145 -11.57 3.59 4.64
CA ILE A 145 -11.62 2.15 4.31
C ILE A 145 -12.97 1.54 4.72
N GLN A 146 -13.42 1.82 5.93
CA GLN A 146 -14.71 1.32 6.44
C GLN A 146 -15.91 1.91 5.70
N ALA A 147 -15.85 3.20 5.34
CA ALA A 147 -16.91 3.86 4.59
C ALA A 147 -17.05 3.33 3.17
N LEU A 148 -15.93 3.08 2.49
CA LEU A 148 -15.91 2.46 1.16
C LEU A 148 -16.30 0.97 1.20
N ASN A 149 -16.00 0.27 2.31
CA ASN A 149 -16.28 -1.16 2.52
C ASN A 149 -15.81 -2.06 1.36
N PRO A 150 -14.56 -1.94 0.88
CA PRO A 150 -14.09 -2.59 -0.33
C PRO A 150 -13.85 -4.08 -0.11
N MET A 151 -13.96 -4.88 -1.17
CA MET A 151 -13.64 -6.31 -1.13
C MET A 151 -12.12 -6.57 -1.11
N ASN A 152 -11.35 -5.74 -1.79
CA ASN A 152 -9.92 -5.86 -2.01
C ASN A 152 -9.23 -4.50 -2.00
N VAL A 153 -7.91 -4.50 -1.96
CA VAL A 153 -7.09 -3.28 -1.88
C VAL A 153 -7.08 -2.52 -3.19
N GLU A 154 -7.16 -3.21 -4.33
CA GLU A 154 -7.17 -2.59 -5.66
C GLU A 154 -8.37 -1.64 -5.80
N THR A 155 -9.57 -2.11 -5.43
CA THR A 155 -10.78 -1.27 -5.44
C THR A 155 -10.64 -0.07 -4.51
N LEU A 156 -10.05 -0.25 -3.33
CA LEU A 156 -9.79 0.85 -2.40
C LEU A 156 -8.88 1.91 -3.02
N LEU A 157 -7.73 1.49 -3.55
CA LEU A 157 -6.77 2.41 -4.15
C LEU A 157 -7.33 3.12 -5.37
N GLN A 158 -8.15 2.43 -6.17
CA GLN A 158 -8.78 2.97 -7.37
C GLN A 158 -9.70 4.16 -7.09
N TYR A 159 -10.49 4.11 -6.02
CA TYR A 159 -11.39 5.20 -5.65
C TYR A 159 -10.70 6.32 -4.85
N GLU A 160 -9.56 6.04 -4.21
CA GLU A 160 -8.88 6.99 -3.32
C GLU A 160 -7.70 7.72 -3.98
N LEU A 161 -7.09 7.15 -5.03
CA LEU A 161 -5.91 7.73 -5.67
C LEU A 161 -6.24 8.21 -7.09
N PRO A 162 -6.26 9.53 -7.32
CA PRO A 162 -6.34 10.07 -8.67
C PRO A 162 -5.10 9.68 -9.48
N GLY A 163 -5.27 9.44 -10.79
CA GLY A 163 -4.17 9.00 -11.66
C GLY A 163 -3.80 7.52 -11.54
N LEU A 164 -4.37 6.78 -10.57
CA LEU A 164 -4.20 5.34 -10.50
C LEU A 164 -5.13 4.67 -11.52
N GLN A 165 -4.57 3.79 -12.33
CA GLN A 165 -5.28 2.94 -13.27
C GLN A 165 -5.06 1.48 -12.88
N ILE A 166 -6.14 0.70 -12.96
CA ILE A 166 -6.09 -0.74 -12.71
C ILE A 166 -6.53 -1.43 -13.98
N GLY A 167 -5.69 -2.32 -14.45
CA GLY A 167 -5.95 -3.28 -15.50
C GLY A 167 -6.01 -4.70 -14.96
N TYR A 168 -6.16 -5.67 -15.85
CA TYR A 168 -6.18 -7.07 -15.51
C TYR A 168 -5.45 -7.89 -16.57
N ASN A 169 -4.42 -8.58 -16.16
CA ASN A 169 -3.67 -9.48 -17.04
C ASN A 169 -4.32 -10.86 -17.05
N SER A 170 -4.85 -11.24 -18.20
CA SER A 170 -5.53 -12.53 -18.39
C SER A 170 -4.58 -13.73 -18.33
N MET A 171 -3.30 -13.54 -18.65
CA MET A 171 -2.29 -14.60 -18.60
C MET A 171 -1.86 -14.89 -17.15
N SER A 172 -1.48 -13.87 -16.39
CA SER A 172 -1.11 -14.00 -14.99
C SER A 172 -2.32 -14.17 -14.07
N GLN A 173 -3.50 -13.73 -14.51
CA GLN A 173 -4.72 -13.67 -13.71
C GLN A 173 -4.58 -12.75 -12.50
N MET A 174 -3.83 -11.65 -12.67
CA MET A 174 -3.56 -10.67 -11.63
C MET A 174 -3.94 -9.26 -12.09
N PRO A 175 -4.38 -8.38 -11.17
CA PRO A 175 -4.50 -6.97 -11.46
C PRO A 175 -3.13 -6.37 -11.79
N GLU A 176 -3.11 -5.49 -12.77
CA GLU A 176 -1.98 -4.62 -13.09
C GLU A 176 -2.32 -3.20 -12.67
N ILE A 177 -1.33 -2.48 -12.18
CA ILE A 177 -1.52 -1.08 -11.84
C ILE A 177 -0.56 -0.20 -12.62
N SER A 178 -1.03 1.00 -12.94
CA SER A 178 -0.21 2.10 -13.42
C SER A 178 -0.55 3.35 -12.60
N TYR A 179 0.46 4.11 -12.19
CA TYR A 179 0.30 5.33 -11.42
C TYR A 179 1.21 6.43 -11.93
N GLN A 180 0.63 7.58 -12.27
CA GLN A 180 1.36 8.72 -12.84
C GLN A 180 2.17 8.37 -14.11
N GLY A 181 1.65 7.47 -14.95
CA GLY A 181 2.32 7.01 -16.18
C GLY A 181 3.47 6.03 -15.94
N MET A 182 3.53 5.44 -14.77
CA MET A 182 4.53 4.43 -14.42
C MET A 182 3.83 3.13 -14.02
N ASP A 183 4.30 2.01 -14.56
CA ASP A 183 3.76 0.69 -14.28
C ASP A 183 4.05 0.21 -12.86
N GLY A 184 3.38 -0.86 -12.45
CA GLY A 184 3.47 -1.38 -11.09
C GLY A 184 4.88 -1.77 -10.64
N GLU A 185 5.79 -2.07 -11.56
CA GLU A 185 7.19 -2.36 -11.27
C GLU A 185 7.97 -1.17 -10.71
N TYR A 186 7.49 0.06 -10.97
CA TYR A 186 8.07 1.31 -10.45
C TYR A 186 7.45 1.74 -9.12
N MET A 187 6.42 1.03 -8.65
CA MET A 187 5.72 1.29 -7.39
C MET A 187 6.13 0.27 -6.34
N LEU A 188 6.67 0.74 -5.23
CA LEU A 188 7.06 -0.13 -4.12
C LEU A 188 5.89 -0.35 -3.15
N PHE A 189 5.52 -1.62 -2.95
CA PHE A 189 4.53 -2.02 -1.95
C PHE A 189 5.21 -2.51 -0.67
N LEU A 190 4.74 -1.98 0.46
CA LEU A 190 5.21 -2.34 1.78
C LEU A 190 4.05 -2.81 2.67
N ILE A 191 4.33 -3.70 3.61
CA ILE A 191 3.45 -4.03 4.74
C ILE A 191 4.20 -3.72 6.04
N ASP A 192 3.69 -2.76 6.81
CA ASP A 192 4.33 -2.28 8.05
C ASP A 192 5.78 -1.76 7.84
N GLY A 193 6.03 -1.14 6.67
CA GLY A 193 7.35 -0.61 6.29
C GLY A 193 8.29 -1.61 5.63
N GLU A 194 7.86 -2.86 5.44
CA GLU A 194 8.68 -3.95 4.92
C GLU A 194 8.26 -4.36 3.51
N ARG A 195 9.24 -4.59 2.63
CA ARG A 195 9.00 -4.94 1.24
C ARG A 195 8.25 -6.25 1.10
N VAL A 196 7.29 -6.29 0.19
CA VAL A 196 6.58 -7.49 -0.21
C VAL A 196 7.34 -8.17 -1.33
N SER A 197 7.68 -9.46 -1.18
CA SER A 197 8.27 -10.27 -2.24
C SER A 197 7.20 -10.99 -3.08
N GLY A 198 7.63 -11.61 -4.16
CA GLY A 198 6.74 -12.36 -5.06
C GLY A 198 6.08 -11.43 -6.07
N GLU A 199 6.54 -11.53 -7.29
CA GLU A 199 5.99 -10.82 -8.43
C GLU A 199 5.19 -11.76 -9.33
N GLY A 200 4.14 -11.24 -9.95
CA GLY A 200 3.45 -11.90 -11.04
C GLY A 200 4.32 -11.99 -12.30
N ALA A 201 3.73 -12.45 -13.41
CA ALA A 201 4.46 -12.58 -14.68
C ALA A 201 5.03 -11.22 -15.16
N ASP A 202 4.40 -10.13 -14.81
CA ASP A 202 4.68 -8.77 -15.30
C ASP A 202 5.21 -7.85 -14.21
N HIS A 203 6.00 -8.36 -13.30
CA HIS A 203 6.60 -7.62 -12.18
C HIS A 203 5.60 -6.93 -11.23
N ASN A 204 4.30 -7.21 -11.36
CA ASN A 204 3.28 -6.72 -10.45
C ASN A 204 3.19 -7.57 -9.19
N VAL A 205 2.90 -6.92 -8.06
CA VAL A 205 2.67 -7.59 -6.78
C VAL A 205 1.33 -8.35 -6.81
N ASP A 206 1.27 -9.52 -6.20
CA ASP A 206 0.01 -10.23 -6.00
C ASP A 206 -0.87 -9.53 -4.96
N PHE A 207 -1.79 -8.67 -5.42
CA PHE A 207 -2.70 -7.90 -4.56
C PHE A 207 -3.63 -8.78 -3.74
N THR A 208 -3.85 -10.04 -4.13
CA THR A 208 -4.70 -10.94 -3.36
C THR A 208 -4.08 -11.36 -2.02
N ARG A 209 -2.80 -11.01 -1.76
CA ARG A 209 -2.14 -11.17 -0.45
C ARG A 209 -2.60 -10.14 0.59
N PHE A 210 -3.13 -8.99 0.15
CA PHE A 210 -3.52 -7.92 1.06
C PHE A 210 -4.95 -8.12 1.56
N ASN A 211 -5.10 -8.33 2.86
CA ASN A 211 -6.41 -8.42 3.48
C ASN A 211 -6.85 -7.05 4.00
N VAL A 212 -7.86 -6.45 3.36
CA VAL A 212 -8.38 -5.12 3.71
C VAL A 212 -8.84 -5.03 5.17
N ASP A 213 -9.35 -6.14 5.75
CA ASP A 213 -9.86 -6.13 7.12
C ASP A 213 -8.76 -6.02 8.18
N ASP A 214 -7.50 -6.33 7.81
CA ASP A 214 -6.34 -6.18 8.68
C ASP A 214 -5.67 -4.81 8.57
N ILE A 215 -6.10 -3.96 7.63
CA ILE A 215 -5.51 -2.66 7.40
C ILE A 215 -5.99 -1.65 8.44
N GLU A 216 -5.05 -0.95 9.06
CA GLU A 216 -5.30 0.21 9.91
C GLU A 216 -5.38 1.49 9.07
N ARG A 217 -4.40 1.67 8.16
CA ARG A 217 -4.34 2.76 7.19
C ARG A 217 -3.39 2.41 6.06
N ILE A 218 -3.47 3.17 4.96
CA ILE A 218 -2.49 3.09 3.87
C ILE A 218 -1.82 4.46 3.74
N GLU A 219 -0.49 4.47 3.72
CA GLU A 219 0.32 5.66 3.49
C GLU A 219 0.89 5.59 2.06
N VAL A 220 0.56 6.57 1.23
CA VAL A 220 1.01 6.66 -0.16
C VAL A 220 1.94 7.84 -0.28
N ILE A 221 3.23 7.57 -0.48
CA ILE A 221 4.21 8.60 -0.78
C ILE A 221 4.33 8.74 -2.28
N LYS A 222 4.18 9.96 -2.77
CA LYS A 222 4.27 10.28 -4.18
C LYS A 222 5.71 10.61 -4.56
N GLY A 223 6.14 10.04 -5.67
CA GLY A 223 7.46 10.30 -6.25
C GLY A 223 8.59 9.41 -5.71
N ALA A 224 9.78 9.60 -6.31
CA ALA A 224 10.93 8.75 -6.09
C ALA A 224 11.38 8.71 -4.61
N GLN A 225 11.50 7.51 -4.06
CA GLN A 225 11.87 7.24 -2.66
C GLN A 225 13.02 6.23 -2.55
N SER A 226 13.78 6.02 -3.62
CA SER A 226 14.88 5.03 -3.63
C SER A 226 15.96 5.31 -2.60
N THR A 227 16.13 6.55 -2.15
CA THR A 227 17.08 6.92 -1.07
C THR A 227 16.74 6.26 0.27
N ILE A 228 15.45 6.07 0.58
CA ILE A 228 15.02 5.41 1.83
C ILE A 228 14.80 3.92 1.61
N TYR A 229 14.14 3.58 0.51
CA TYR A 229 13.62 2.23 0.27
C TYR A 229 14.39 1.45 -0.81
N GLY A 230 15.39 2.02 -1.49
CA GLY A 230 16.19 1.37 -2.52
C GLY A 230 15.44 1.13 -3.82
N SER A 231 15.74 0.02 -4.51
CA SER A 231 15.18 -0.34 -5.82
C SER A 231 13.64 -0.34 -5.86
N ASN A 232 13.07 -0.06 -7.05
CA ASN A 232 11.63 -0.11 -7.36
C ASN A 232 10.77 1.01 -6.74
N ALA A 233 11.37 1.97 -6.03
CA ALA A 233 10.65 3.12 -5.47
C ALA A 233 10.80 4.38 -6.34
N LEU A 234 10.64 4.25 -7.68
CA LEU A 234 10.78 5.36 -8.62
C LEU A 234 9.51 6.18 -8.74
N GLY A 235 8.35 5.52 -8.78
CA GLY A 235 7.03 6.14 -8.93
C GLY A 235 6.40 6.52 -7.60
N GLY A 236 6.80 5.86 -6.52
CA GLY A 236 6.30 6.09 -5.18
C GLY A 236 6.30 4.84 -4.31
N VAL A 237 5.76 5.01 -3.12
CA VAL A 237 5.66 3.92 -2.14
C VAL A 237 4.24 3.85 -1.61
N ILE A 238 3.67 2.65 -1.59
CA ILE A 238 2.38 2.36 -0.96
C ILE A 238 2.64 1.45 0.25
N ASN A 239 2.53 2.02 1.45
CA ASN A 239 2.77 1.30 2.68
C ASN A 239 1.46 0.98 3.39
N ILE A 240 1.16 -0.30 3.49
CA ILE A 240 -0.02 -0.85 4.15
C ILE A 240 0.32 -1.07 5.62
N ILE A 241 -0.21 -0.24 6.50
CA ILE A 241 -0.04 -0.39 7.94
C ILE A 241 -1.14 -1.29 8.47
N THR A 242 -0.77 -2.41 9.08
CA THR A 242 -1.71 -3.39 9.61
C THR A 242 -2.04 -3.14 11.08
N LYS A 243 -3.24 -3.51 11.50
CA LYS A 243 -3.76 -3.33 12.85
C LYS A 243 -2.86 -3.92 13.94
N THR A 244 -2.88 -3.29 15.09
CA THR A 244 -2.21 -3.73 16.31
C THR A 244 -3.17 -3.72 17.49
N ALA A 245 -2.83 -4.44 18.57
CA ALA A 245 -3.61 -4.40 19.79
C ALA A 245 -3.33 -3.09 20.54
N ASN A 246 -4.36 -2.25 20.66
CA ASN A 246 -4.30 -0.97 21.37
C ASN A 246 -5.19 -0.92 22.64
N ARG A 247 -6.05 -1.92 22.83
CA ARG A 247 -6.95 -2.06 23.98
C ARG A 247 -6.59 -3.30 24.80
N PRO A 248 -7.00 -3.38 26.09
CA PRO A 248 -6.83 -4.58 26.93
C PRO A 248 -7.34 -5.83 26.24
N PHE A 249 -8.50 -5.73 25.59
CA PHE A 249 -9.07 -6.76 24.73
C PHE A 249 -9.82 -6.11 23.57
N SER A 250 -9.69 -6.67 22.39
CA SER A 250 -10.52 -6.39 21.22
C SER A 250 -10.82 -7.70 20.50
N GLY A 251 -12.02 -7.82 19.95
CA GLY A 251 -12.40 -8.99 19.16
C GLY A 251 -13.39 -8.56 18.09
N ASN A 252 -13.17 -8.99 16.84
CA ASN A 252 -14.05 -8.67 15.73
C ASN A 252 -14.35 -9.92 14.90
N LEU A 253 -15.61 -10.09 14.53
CA LEU A 253 -16.05 -11.06 13.53
C LEU A 253 -16.68 -10.30 12.38
N ASN A 254 -16.20 -10.51 11.18
CA ASN A 254 -16.71 -9.89 9.96
C ASN A 254 -17.16 -10.99 8.98
N ALA A 255 -18.36 -10.84 8.43
CA ALA A 255 -18.87 -11.68 7.37
C ALA A 255 -19.35 -10.80 6.22
N ARG A 256 -18.86 -11.04 5.01
CA ARG A 256 -19.18 -10.25 3.81
C ARG A 256 -19.55 -11.17 2.66
N TYR A 257 -20.58 -10.77 1.92
CA TYR A 257 -21.03 -11.42 0.70
C TYR A 257 -21.09 -10.39 -0.44
N ALA A 258 -20.61 -10.77 -1.62
CA ALA A 258 -20.58 -9.91 -2.80
C ALA A 258 -20.94 -10.71 -4.08
N GLY A 259 -21.06 -10.01 -5.19
CA GLY A 259 -21.32 -10.63 -6.50
C GLY A 259 -20.31 -11.72 -6.88
N SER A 260 -20.69 -12.59 -7.81
CA SER A 260 -19.94 -13.81 -8.21
C SER A 260 -19.67 -14.75 -7.02
N ASN A 261 -20.67 -14.89 -6.14
CA ASN A 261 -20.59 -15.69 -4.89
C ASN A 261 -19.35 -15.37 -4.07
N GLY A 262 -18.89 -14.10 -4.12
CA GLY A 262 -17.76 -13.64 -3.31
C GLY A 262 -18.11 -13.65 -1.83
N GLN A 263 -17.35 -14.39 -1.03
CA GLN A 263 -17.55 -14.51 0.40
C GLN A 263 -16.25 -14.21 1.12
N LYS A 264 -16.34 -13.53 2.27
CA LYS A 264 -15.20 -13.23 3.13
C LYS A 264 -15.63 -13.34 4.59
N TYR A 265 -14.86 -14.06 5.37
CA TYR A 265 -15.06 -14.25 6.80
C TYR A 265 -13.76 -13.96 7.51
N THR A 266 -13.76 -12.97 8.40
CA THR A 266 -12.59 -12.58 9.18
C THR A 266 -12.91 -12.69 10.68
N ALA A 267 -12.01 -13.31 11.41
CA ALA A 267 -12.01 -13.32 12.88
C ALA A 267 -10.69 -12.71 13.35
N SER A 268 -10.75 -11.67 14.16
CA SER A 268 -9.56 -11.06 14.73
C SER A 268 -9.70 -10.78 16.21
N THR A 269 -8.57 -10.86 16.93
CA THR A 269 -8.48 -10.55 18.36
C THR A 269 -7.21 -9.79 18.66
N GLY A 270 -7.31 -8.82 19.55
CA GLY A 270 -6.18 -8.07 20.07
C GLY A 270 -6.19 -8.12 21.60
N VAL A 271 -5.02 -8.28 22.19
CA VAL A 271 -4.82 -8.26 23.63
C VAL A 271 -3.63 -7.36 23.94
N LYS A 272 -3.84 -6.41 24.88
CA LYS A 272 -2.77 -5.58 25.44
C LYS A 272 -2.82 -5.71 26.96
N LYS A 273 -1.83 -6.37 27.53
CA LYS A 273 -1.73 -6.57 28.97
C LYS A 273 -0.31 -6.35 29.45
N ASN A 274 -0.14 -5.41 30.36
CA ASN A 274 1.18 -5.02 30.90
C ASN A 274 2.18 -4.70 29.76
N ARG A 275 3.21 -5.54 29.60
CA ARG A 275 4.30 -5.41 28.63
C ARG A 275 4.04 -6.15 27.32
N LEU A 276 2.95 -6.89 27.22
CA LEU A 276 2.63 -7.73 26.06
C LEU A 276 1.51 -7.13 25.25
N THR A 277 1.71 -7.08 23.94
CA THR A 277 0.67 -6.84 22.95
C THR A 277 0.59 -8.03 22.01
N SER A 278 -0.61 -8.46 21.65
CA SER A 278 -0.82 -9.55 20.71
C SER A 278 -2.01 -9.22 19.82
N TYR A 279 -1.84 -9.32 18.50
CA TYR A 279 -2.93 -9.21 17.52
C TYR A 279 -2.90 -10.44 16.62
N THR A 280 -4.05 -11.11 16.52
CA THR A 280 -4.23 -12.30 15.70
C THR A 280 -5.40 -12.07 14.75
N SER A 281 -5.23 -12.41 13.47
CA SER A 281 -6.30 -12.39 12.48
C SER A 281 -6.28 -13.66 11.64
N LEU A 282 -7.47 -14.19 11.38
CA LEU A 282 -7.70 -15.32 10.47
C LEU A 282 -8.80 -14.94 9.50
N THR A 283 -8.53 -15.05 8.20
CA THR A 283 -9.48 -14.72 7.15
C THR A 283 -9.60 -15.88 6.15
N TYR A 284 -10.83 -16.14 5.75
CA TYR A 284 -11.18 -17.01 4.64
C TYR A 284 -11.93 -16.19 3.58
N ARG A 285 -11.47 -16.27 2.32
CA ARG A 285 -12.09 -15.59 1.19
C ARG A 285 -12.30 -16.57 0.04
N THR A 286 -13.44 -16.47 -0.61
CA THR A 286 -13.73 -17.25 -1.81
C THR A 286 -14.52 -16.43 -2.82
N LYS A 287 -14.35 -16.73 -4.08
CA LYS A 287 -15.09 -16.13 -5.19
C LYS A 287 -15.17 -17.15 -6.33
N ASP A 288 -16.31 -17.24 -6.99
CA ASP A 288 -16.47 -18.11 -8.15
C ASP A 288 -15.85 -17.48 -9.41
N THR A 289 -15.50 -18.32 -10.38
CA THR A 289 -15.07 -17.89 -11.71
C THR A 289 -16.16 -17.06 -12.40
N TYR A 290 -15.77 -15.98 -13.10
CA TYR A 290 -16.68 -15.12 -13.84
C TYR A 290 -16.03 -14.55 -15.10
N GLU A 291 -16.85 -14.05 -16.02
CA GLU A 291 -16.40 -13.42 -17.24
C GLU A 291 -16.46 -11.90 -17.11
N ILE A 292 -15.46 -11.21 -17.71
CA ILE A 292 -15.41 -9.76 -17.88
C ILE A 292 -15.30 -9.45 -19.37
N GLY A 293 -15.79 -8.28 -19.78
CA GLY A 293 -15.92 -7.85 -21.18
C GLY A 293 -17.35 -7.59 -21.55
N ASP A 294 -17.57 -7.05 -22.73
CA ASP A 294 -18.91 -6.77 -23.28
C ASP A 294 -19.20 -7.65 -24.51
N GLU A 295 -20.49 -7.77 -24.84
CA GLU A 295 -20.95 -8.41 -26.07
C GLU A 295 -20.54 -7.62 -27.33
N VAL A 296 -20.18 -6.34 -27.17
CA VAL A 296 -19.73 -5.46 -28.25
C VAL A 296 -18.19 -5.32 -28.19
N GLY A 297 -17.52 -5.81 -29.23
CA GLY A 297 -16.06 -5.67 -29.35
C GLY A 297 -15.60 -4.20 -29.49
N LYS A 298 -14.32 -3.96 -29.26
CA LYS A 298 -13.69 -2.64 -29.45
C LYS A 298 -13.67 -2.24 -30.93
N THR A 299 -13.79 -0.94 -31.20
CA THR A 299 -13.59 -0.39 -32.53
C THR A 299 -12.11 -0.13 -32.75
N THR A 300 -11.56 -0.67 -33.81
CA THR A 300 -10.22 -0.37 -34.32
C THR A 300 -10.30 0.30 -35.67
N VAL A 301 -9.46 1.24 -35.93
CA VAL A 301 -9.31 1.91 -37.23
C VAL A 301 -7.91 1.62 -37.75
N THR A 302 -7.81 0.97 -38.91
CA THR A 302 -6.51 0.74 -39.56
C THR A 302 -6.29 1.84 -40.56
N GLU A 303 -5.17 2.56 -40.42
CA GLU A 303 -4.68 3.56 -41.38
C GLU A 303 -3.59 2.94 -42.23
N GLY A 304 -3.82 2.81 -43.53
CA GLY A 304 -2.80 2.38 -44.50
C GLY A 304 -1.76 3.47 -44.75
N SER A 305 -0.59 3.06 -45.23
CA SER A 305 0.49 3.98 -45.64
C SER A 305 0.09 4.94 -46.79
N ASP A 306 -0.96 4.62 -47.53
CA ASP A 306 -1.55 5.42 -48.60
C ASP A 306 -2.60 6.44 -48.12
N GLY A 307 -2.82 6.54 -46.80
CA GLY A 307 -3.84 7.41 -46.18
C GLY A 307 -5.26 6.82 -46.22
N SER A 308 -5.44 5.57 -46.68
CA SER A 308 -6.69 4.88 -46.55
C SER A 308 -7.01 4.55 -45.10
N SER A 309 -8.28 4.59 -44.69
CA SER A 309 -8.71 4.16 -43.37
C SER A 309 -9.83 3.14 -43.45
N ALA A 310 -9.74 2.07 -42.69
CA ALA A 310 -10.77 1.04 -42.58
C ALA A 310 -11.14 0.88 -41.09
N GLU A 311 -12.39 1.11 -40.78
CA GLU A 311 -12.93 0.85 -39.44
C GLU A 311 -13.36 -0.63 -39.36
N LYS A 312 -12.87 -1.30 -38.31
CA LYS A 312 -13.23 -2.68 -37.98
C LYS A 312 -13.69 -2.75 -36.54
N GLN A 313 -14.86 -3.27 -36.34
CA GLN A 313 -15.31 -3.67 -35.01
C GLN A 313 -14.75 -5.06 -34.71
N ALA A 314 -13.97 -5.21 -33.68
CA ALA A 314 -13.50 -6.51 -33.22
C ALA A 314 -14.71 -7.36 -32.78
N ASP A 315 -14.58 -8.67 -32.94
CA ASP A 315 -15.56 -9.58 -32.40
C ASP A 315 -15.72 -9.42 -30.90
N ALA A 316 -16.95 -9.61 -30.41
CA ALA A 316 -17.22 -9.65 -28.98
C ALA A 316 -16.35 -10.72 -28.32
N GLY A 317 -15.73 -10.38 -27.21
CA GLY A 317 -14.87 -11.30 -26.48
C GLY A 317 -15.01 -11.10 -24.98
N SER A 318 -14.91 -12.20 -24.24
CA SER A 318 -14.85 -12.16 -22.79
C SER A 318 -13.51 -12.70 -22.27
N THR A 319 -13.06 -12.16 -21.15
CA THR A 319 -11.90 -12.64 -20.43
C THR A 319 -12.37 -13.36 -19.17
N THR A 320 -11.96 -14.62 -19.01
CA THR A 320 -12.28 -15.40 -17.82
C THR A 320 -11.41 -14.97 -16.65
N VAL A 321 -12.04 -14.52 -15.56
CA VAL A 321 -11.41 -14.31 -14.26
C VAL A 321 -11.68 -15.53 -13.41
N TYR A 322 -10.63 -16.32 -13.14
CA TYR A 322 -10.76 -17.56 -12.39
C TYR A 322 -10.98 -17.30 -10.91
N GLY A 323 -11.92 -18.02 -10.34
CA GLY A 323 -12.23 -18.00 -8.93
C GLY A 323 -11.08 -18.48 -8.04
N TYR A 324 -11.27 -18.30 -6.74
CA TYR A 324 -10.25 -18.63 -5.77
C TYR A 324 -10.81 -19.02 -4.40
N ASN A 325 -9.95 -19.70 -3.64
CA ASN A 325 -10.10 -20.00 -2.24
C ASN A 325 -8.86 -19.54 -1.49
N ILE A 326 -8.98 -18.53 -0.64
CA ILE A 326 -7.86 -17.90 0.06
C ILE A 326 -8.00 -18.06 1.57
N TRP A 327 -6.91 -18.43 2.21
CA TRP A 327 -6.71 -18.40 3.65
C TRP A 327 -5.58 -17.44 3.98
N ASP A 328 -5.85 -16.51 4.89
CA ASP A 328 -4.87 -15.57 5.43
C ASP A 328 -4.79 -15.73 6.95
N PHE A 329 -3.59 -15.74 7.47
CA PHE A 329 -3.33 -15.69 8.91
C PHE A 329 -2.28 -14.63 9.20
N LEU A 330 -2.53 -13.80 10.21
CA LEU A 330 -1.60 -12.79 10.69
C LEU A 330 -1.50 -12.87 12.21
N GLN A 331 -0.26 -12.93 12.72
CA GLN A 331 0.06 -12.82 14.14
C GLN A 331 1.08 -11.72 14.35
N LYS A 332 0.80 -10.79 15.26
CA LYS A 332 1.76 -9.79 15.74
C LYS A 332 1.90 -9.96 17.25
N ILE A 333 3.11 -9.92 17.75
CA ILE A 333 3.44 -9.96 19.17
C ILE A 333 4.44 -8.84 19.44
N GLY A 334 4.11 -7.94 20.36
CA GLY A 334 5.02 -6.93 20.85
C GLY A 334 5.30 -7.16 22.34
N TYR A 335 6.54 -7.04 22.74
CA TYR A 335 6.95 -7.18 24.13
C TYR A 335 7.87 -6.01 24.54
N THR A 336 7.42 -5.22 25.50
CA THR A 336 8.23 -4.15 26.11
C THR A 336 9.09 -4.74 27.22
N CYS A 337 10.34 -5.07 26.90
CA CYS A 337 11.28 -5.66 27.87
C CYS A 337 11.53 -4.70 29.05
N ASN A 338 11.78 -3.43 28.73
CA ASN A 338 11.88 -2.32 29.66
C ASN A 338 11.61 -1.01 28.90
N GLU A 339 11.75 0.14 29.56
CA GLU A 339 11.47 1.46 28.99
C GLU A 339 12.38 1.84 27.81
N LYS A 340 13.51 1.12 27.63
CA LYS A 340 14.48 1.35 26.56
C LYS A 340 14.49 0.25 25.50
N LEU A 341 13.86 -0.89 25.75
CA LEU A 341 13.98 -2.06 24.86
C LEU A 341 12.61 -2.66 24.57
N ASN A 342 12.24 -2.63 23.29
CA ASN A 342 11.06 -3.27 22.75
C ASN A 342 11.45 -4.34 21.74
N ALA A 343 10.70 -5.44 21.71
CA ALA A 343 10.85 -6.50 20.74
C ALA A 343 9.49 -6.77 20.08
N ASP A 344 9.46 -6.81 18.76
CA ASP A 344 8.28 -7.09 17.95
C ASP A 344 8.54 -8.31 17.08
N LEU A 345 7.55 -9.19 16.99
CA LEU A 345 7.54 -10.34 16.11
C LEU A 345 6.23 -10.35 15.30
N LYS A 346 6.33 -10.51 13.99
CA LYS A 346 5.20 -10.65 13.08
C LYS A 346 5.39 -11.92 12.26
N GLY A 347 4.35 -12.74 12.20
CA GLY A 347 4.27 -13.87 11.30
C GLY A 347 3.01 -13.79 10.46
N SER A 348 3.10 -14.10 9.17
CA SER A 348 1.94 -14.22 8.30
C SER A 348 2.00 -15.49 7.45
N PHE A 349 0.83 -15.99 7.12
CA PHE A 349 0.63 -17.09 6.21
C PHE A 349 -0.48 -16.75 5.23
N TYR A 350 -0.24 -16.98 3.95
CA TYR A 350 -1.20 -16.82 2.89
C TYR A 350 -1.22 -18.09 2.03
N ARG A 351 -2.42 -18.54 1.67
CA ARG A 351 -2.63 -19.64 0.73
C ARG A 351 -3.79 -19.31 -0.19
N ASN A 352 -3.53 -19.23 -1.49
CA ASN A 352 -4.53 -19.03 -2.53
C ASN A 352 -4.57 -20.25 -3.44
N LYS A 353 -5.73 -20.90 -3.48
CA LYS A 353 -6.02 -21.98 -4.42
C LYS A 353 -6.96 -21.44 -5.47
N ARG A 354 -6.50 -21.31 -6.72
CA ARG A 354 -7.29 -20.82 -7.84
C ARG A 354 -8.12 -21.93 -8.47
N ASP A 355 -9.21 -21.58 -9.11
CA ASP A 355 -10.00 -22.52 -9.88
C ASP A 355 -9.21 -23.09 -11.05
N LYS A 356 -9.62 -24.29 -11.49
CA LYS A 356 -8.98 -24.97 -12.62
C LYS A 356 -9.22 -24.16 -13.90
N ARG A 357 -8.12 -23.79 -14.56
CA ARG A 357 -8.21 -23.14 -15.89
C ARG A 357 -8.64 -24.15 -16.95
N VAL A 358 -9.47 -23.70 -17.89
CA VAL A 358 -9.86 -24.50 -19.06
C VAL A 358 -8.61 -24.94 -19.81
N GLY A 359 -8.59 -26.21 -20.24
CA GLY A 359 -7.45 -26.80 -20.97
C GLY A 359 -6.20 -27.13 -20.15
N LYS A 360 -6.11 -26.72 -18.87
CA LYS A 360 -4.97 -27.08 -18.02
C LYS A 360 -5.23 -28.39 -17.24
N MET A 361 -4.19 -29.17 -17.06
CA MET A 361 -4.23 -30.45 -16.33
C MET A 361 -3.88 -30.31 -14.86
N TYR A 362 -3.68 -29.08 -14.39
CA TYR A 362 -3.28 -28.74 -13.03
C TYR A 362 -4.06 -27.52 -12.51
N GLN A 363 -3.95 -27.32 -11.21
CA GLN A 363 -4.51 -26.18 -10.49
C GLN A 363 -3.37 -25.38 -9.83
N ASP A 364 -3.41 -24.06 -9.94
CA ASP A 364 -2.43 -23.19 -9.32
C ASP A 364 -2.72 -23.01 -7.82
N ILE A 365 -1.69 -23.15 -7.00
CA ILE A 365 -1.72 -22.89 -5.55
C ILE A 365 -0.58 -21.94 -5.22
N PHE A 366 -0.92 -20.77 -4.73
CA PHE A 366 0.04 -19.79 -4.24
C PHE A 366 0.15 -19.90 -2.72
N LEU A 367 1.37 -19.84 -2.22
CA LEU A 367 1.69 -19.88 -0.78
C LEU A 367 2.67 -18.78 -0.45
N ASP A 368 2.48 -18.18 0.72
CA ASP A 368 3.41 -17.22 1.26
C ASP A 368 3.59 -17.37 2.78
N TYR A 369 4.83 -17.26 3.21
CA TYR A 369 5.23 -17.35 4.61
C TYR A 369 6.16 -16.18 4.92
N THR A 370 5.70 -15.24 5.75
CA THR A 370 6.54 -14.13 6.19
C THR A 370 6.82 -14.22 7.69
N LEU A 371 8.07 -14.00 8.06
CA LEU A 371 8.48 -13.82 9.44
C LEU A 371 9.30 -12.53 9.55
N ASN A 372 8.91 -11.63 10.42
CA ASN A 372 9.60 -10.38 10.69
C ASN A 372 9.87 -10.25 12.19
N GLY A 373 11.12 -10.08 12.57
CA GLY A 373 11.57 -9.77 13.92
C GLY A 373 12.22 -8.40 13.99
N LYS A 374 11.85 -7.60 14.97
CA LYS A 374 12.38 -6.26 15.17
C LYS A 374 12.68 -6.01 16.64
N VAL A 375 13.86 -5.47 16.93
CA VAL A 375 14.25 -4.99 18.25
C VAL A 375 14.53 -3.50 18.18
N THR A 376 13.86 -2.74 19.02
CA THR A 376 14.04 -1.27 19.14
C THR A 376 14.69 -0.97 20.47
N TYR A 377 15.88 -0.34 20.43
CA TYR A 377 16.61 0.13 21.60
C TYR A 377 16.64 1.65 21.61
N LEU A 378 16.29 2.25 22.75
CA LEU A 378 16.27 3.70 23.01
C LEU A 378 17.44 4.06 23.94
N PRO A 379 18.64 4.37 23.42
CA PRO A 379 19.80 4.74 24.26
C PRO A 379 19.56 6.00 25.07
N GLY A 380 18.77 6.94 24.54
CA GLY A 380 18.37 8.19 25.18
C GLY A 380 17.02 8.68 24.67
N GLU A 381 16.51 9.78 25.26
CA GLU A 381 15.19 10.36 24.91
C GLU A 381 15.04 10.74 23.43
N LYS A 382 16.15 11.01 22.76
CA LYS A 382 16.19 11.50 21.37
C LYS A 382 16.94 10.57 20.42
N GLN A 383 17.18 9.33 20.83
CA GLN A 383 17.96 8.37 20.06
C GLN A 383 17.24 7.03 19.99
N GLN A 384 17.31 6.42 18.83
CA GLN A 384 16.70 5.11 18.56
C GLN A 384 17.64 4.27 17.70
N LEU A 385 17.82 3.02 18.09
CA LEU A 385 18.47 1.99 17.28
C LEU A 385 17.47 0.88 17.02
N VAL A 386 17.25 0.57 15.74
CA VAL A 386 16.36 -0.51 15.31
C VAL A 386 17.20 -1.59 14.62
N ILE A 387 17.04 -2.83 15.03
CA ILE A 387 17.61 -4.00 14.37
C ILE A 387 16.46 -4.88 13.92
N GLY A 388 16.39 -5.15 12.64
CA GLY A 388 15.32 -5.92 12.02
C GLY A 388 15.83 -7.05 11.14
N TYR A 389 15.04 -8.09 11.01
CA TYR A 389 15.26 -9.18 10.07
C TYR A 389 13.93 -9.67 9.52
N ILE A 390 13.87 -9.78 8.20
CA ILE A 390 12.70 -10.27 7.49
C ILE A 390 13.09 -11.51 6.70
N TYR A 391 12.23 -12.50 6.78
CA TYR A 391 12.23 -13.67 5.91
C TYR A 391 10.87 -13.74 5.22
N ASP A 392 10.85 -13.72 3.89
CA ASP A 392 9.66 -13.83 3.07
C ASP A 392 9.86 -14.95 2.03
N ASN A 393 8.88 -15.84 1.83
CA ASN A 393 8.97 -17.00 0.95
C ASN A 393 7.65 -17.19 0.21
N TYR A 394 7.57 -16.61 -0.97
CA TYR A 394 6.43 -16.72 -1.86
C TYR A 394 6.64 -17.84 -2.88
N GLN A 395 5.60 -18.66 -3.11
CA GLN A 395 5.66 -19.82 -4.00
C GLN A 395 4.41 -19.93 -4.86
N LYS A 396 4.58 -20.36 -6.11
CA LYS A 396 3.53 -20.88 -6.98
C LYS A 396 3.76 -22.36 -7.23
N ASN A 397 2.78 -23.17 -6.86
CA ASN A 397 2.79 -24.60 -7.05
C ASN A 397 1.68 -25.02 -8.02
N GLN A 398 1.91 -26.09 -8.77
CA GLN A 398 0.93 -26.72 -9.62
C GLN A 398 0.55 -28.09 -9.05
N ASP A 399 -0.75 -28.33 -8.89
CA ASP A 399 -1.31 -29.60 -8.40
C ASP A 399 -1.98 -30.33 -9.58
N TYR A 400 -1.32 -31.40 -10.07
CA TYR A 400 -1.75 -32.13 -11.27
C TYR A 400 -2.81 -33.17 -10.91
N PHE A 401 -4.01 -33.08 -11.53
CA PHE A 401 -5.18 -33.89 -11.18
C PHE A 401 -5.00 -35.40 -11.48
N LEU A 402 -4.37 -35.76 -12.62
CA LEU A 402 -4.27 -37.14 -13.05
C LEU A 402 -3.16 -37.90 -12.35
N SER A 403 -2.03 -37.24 -12.13
CA SER A 403 -0.85 -37.88 -11.53
C SER A 403 -0.75 -37.72 -10.03
N GLY A 404 -1.51 -36.78 -9.44
CA GLY A 404 -1.36 -36.36 -8.05
C GLY A 404 -0.01 -35.69 -7.78
N LYS A 405 0.79 -35.40 -8.81
CA LYS A 405 2.10 -34.76 -8.69
C LYS A 405 1.91 -33.29 -8.34
N LYS A 406 2.77 -32.79 -7.45
CA LYS A 406 2.90 -31.35 -7.15
C LYS A 406 4.26 -30.87 -7.59
N THR A 407 4.28 -29.75 -8.32
CA THR A 407 5.52 -29.11 -8.75
C THR A 407 5.54 -27.67 -8.23
N THR A 408 6.73 -27.17 -7.95
CA THR A 408 6.93 -25.75 -7.62
C THR A 408 7.53 -25.06 -8.83
N ASP A 409 6.72 -24.26 -9.50
CA ASP A 409 7.10 -23.56 -10.72
C ASP A 409 7.84 -22.25 -10.43
N TYR A 410 7.45 -21.63 -9.33
CA TYR A 410 8.01 -20.35 -8.89
C TYR A 410 8.25 -20.41 -7.38
N ARG A 411 9.42 -19.97 -6.95
CA ARG A 411 9.74 -19.74 -5.54
C ARG A 411 10.68 -18.56 -5.42
N ASN A 412 10.24 -17.54 -4.72
CA ASN A 412 11.05 -16.39 -4.38
C ASN A 412 11.24 -16.33 -2.87
N ILE A 413 12.48 -16.33 -2.42
CA ILE A 413 12.82 -16.17 -1.00
C ILE A 413 13.63 -14.88 -0.88
N LYS A 414 13.18 -13.98 -0.01
CA LYS A 414 13.92 -12.78 0.36
C LYS A 414 14.26 -12.77 1.85
N GLN A 415 15.48 -12.33 2.13
CA GLN A 415 15.99 -12.17 3.49
C GLN A 415 16.60 -10.77 3.60
N THR A 416 16.06 -9.95 4.49
CA THR A 416 16.46 -8.54 4.61
C THR A 416 16.86 -8.23 6.05
N PRO A 417 18.13 -8.41 6.43
CA PRO A 417 18.67 -7.84 7.67
C PRO A 417 18.80 -6.32 7.52
N ARG A 418 18.44 -5.58 8.57
CA ARG A 418 18.47 -4.13 8.60
C ARG A 418 18.90 -3.61 9.96
N ILE A 419 19.68 -2.51 9.96
CA ILE A 419 20.07 -1.78 11.14
C ILE A 419 19.90 -0.30 10.87
N ASP A 420 19.11 0.38 11.70
CA ASP A 420 18.83 1.81 11.59
C ASP A 420 19.16 2.52 12.90
N TYR A 421 19.92 3.58 12.84
CA TYR A 421 20.10 4.51 13.94
C TYR A 421 19.50 5.86 13.58
N THR A 422 18.75 6.45 14.51
CA THR A 422 18.22 7.80 14.38
C THR A 422 18.47 8.57 15.66
N GLY A 423 19.00 9.79 15.54
CA GLY A 423 19.26 10.69 16.67
C GLY A 423 18.92 12.13 16.36
N THR A 424 18.24 12.82 17.30
CA THR A 424 17.91 14.23 17.19
C THR A 424 18.85 15.07 18.05
N PHE A 425 19.55 16.03 17.43
CA PHE A 425 20.56 16.90 18.02
C PHE A 425 20.18 18.37 17.73
N GLY A 426 19.49 18.99 18.67
CA GLY A 426 18.95 20.35 18.47
C GLY A 426 17.87 20.36 17.36
N LYS A 427 18.10 21.09 16.26
CA LYS A 427 17.26 21.20 15.07
C LYS A 427 17.61 20.16 13.98
N HIS A 428 18.51 19.24 14.24
CA HIS A 428 19.00 18.23 13.30
C HIS A 428 18.54 16.85 13.73
N THR A 429 17.87 16.11 12.88
CA THR A 429 17.58 14.69 13.05
C THR A 429 18.37 13.90 12.01
N VAL A 430 19.35 13.14 12.45
CA VAL A 430 20.22 12.34 11.59
C VAL A 430 19.80 10.89 11.69
N SER A 431 19.61 10.26 10.53
CA SER A 431 19.35 8.82 10.39
C SER A 431 20.43 8.20 9.53
N VAL A 432 20.98 7.08 9.97
CA VAL A 432 21.94 6.26 9.20
C VAL A 432 21.54 4.80 9.29
N GLY A 433 21.76 4.04 8.22
CA GLY A 433 21.37 2.65 8.24
C GLY A 433 22.15 1.79 7.25
N PHE A 434 22.00 0.51 7.48
CA PHE A 434 22.50 -0.57 6.63
C PHE A 434 21.38 -1.55 6.35
N GLU A 435 21.29 -2.03 5.11
CA GLU A 435 20.34 -3.05 4.66
C GLU A 435 21.06 -4.07 3.77
N GLY A 436 20.84 -5.35 4.02
CA GLY A 436 21.15 -6.43 3.09
C GLY A 436 19.87 -6.89 2.41
N ASP A 437 19.92 -7.21 1.12
CA ASP A 437 18.82 -7.85 0.39
C ASP A 437 19.38 -9.11 -0.28
N PHE A 438 19.00 -10.28 0.27
CA PHE A 438 19.44 -11.59 -0.22
C PHE A 438 18.24 -12.28 -0.85
N GLU A 439 18.31 -12.53 -2.14
CA GLU A 439 17.23 -13.10 -2.92
C GLU A 439 17.62 -14.45 -3.53
N TYR A 440 16.73 -15.43 -3.41
CA TYR A 440 16.75 -16.69 -4.13
C TYR A 440 15.52 -16.76 -5.01
N LEU A 441 15.69 -16.94 -6.31
CA LEU A 441 14.61 -17.14 -7.27
C LEU A 441 14.76 -18.49 -7.97
N LYS A 442 13.74 -19.34 -7.87
CA LYS A 442 13.47 -20.45 -8.76
C LYS A 442 12.29 -20.10 -9.64
N HIS A 443 12.44 -20.21 -10.95
CA HIS A 443 11.38 -19.84 -11.89
C HIS A 443 11.39 -20.77 -13.10
N TYR A 444 10.22 -21.19 -13.58
CA TYR A 444 10.10 -22.04 -14.76
C TYR A 444 10.54 -21.38 -16.07
N MET A 445 10.64 -20.04 -16.08
CA MET A 445 11.15 -19.24 -17.21
C MET A 445 12.67 -19.14 -17.24
N LEU A 446 13.39 -19.55 -16.20
CA LEU A 446 14.85 -19.57 -16.21
C LEU A 446 15.34 -20.78 -17.00
N GLU A 447 16.54 -20.69 -17.56
CA GLU A 447 17.18 -21.78 -18.27
C GLU A 447 17.19 -23.04 -17.42
N ASP A 448 16.73 -24.16 -18.00
CA ASP A 448 16.56 -25.46 -17.33
C ASP A 448 15.67 -25.42 -16.06
N SER A 449 14.75 -24.43 -15.94
CA SER A 449 13.95 -24.22 -14.72
C SER A 449 14.81 -24.16 -13.46
N SER A 450 16.02 -23.63 -13.57
CA SER A 450 17.04 -23.54 -12.54
C SER A 450 16.70 -22.48 -11.48
N HIS A 451 17.66 -22.19 -10.63
CA HIS A 451 17.54 -21.12 -9.64
C HIS A 451 18.73 -20.17 -9.73
N VAL A 452 18.48 -18.93 -9.36
CA VAL A 452 19.49 -17.88 -9.28
C VAL A 452 19.43 -17.20 -7.92
N ASN A 453 20.56 -16.65 -7.50
CA ASN A 453 20.67 -15.91 -6.27
C ASN A 453 21.12 -14.47 -6.59
N ASN A 454 20.74 -13.56 -5.72
CA ASN A 454 21.16 -12.16 -5.76
C ASN A 454 21.55 -11.67 -4.38
N GLN A 455 22.52 -10.77 -4.32
CA GLN A 455 22.95 -10.12 -3.08
C GLN A 455 23.14 -8.62 -3.34
N LEU A 456 22.47 -7.82 -2.52
CA LEU A 456 22.61 -6.38 -2.53
C LEU A 456 22.89 -5.88 -1.12
N TYR A 457 23.82 -4.94 -1.00
CA TYR A 457 24.18 -4.29 0.25
C TYR A 457 23.99 -2.80 0.10
N ALA A 458 23.28 -2.19 1.04
CA ALA A 458 22.98 -0.76 0.99
C ALA A 458 23.38 -0.05 2.27
N PHE A 459 23.96 1.15 2.09
CA PHE A 459 24.25 2.11 3.15
C PHE A 459 23.51 3.39 2.84
N TYR A 460 22.87 3.98 3.84
CA TYR A 460 22.13 5.22 3.66
C TYR A 460 22.26 6.14 4.85
N ALA A 461 22.19 7.44 4.53
CA ALA A 461 22.17 8.50 5.51
C ALA A 461 21.15 9.56 5.09
N GLN A 462 20.45 10.12 6.06
CA GLN A 462 19.52 11.23 5.87
C GLN A 462 19.64 12.21 7.02
N GLU A 463 19.62 13.47 6.68
CA GLU A 463 19.47 14.57 7.62
C GLU A 463 18.13 15.26 7.38
N ASP A 464 17.45 15.53 8.48
CA ASP A 464 16.21 16.28 8.57
C ASP A 464 16.48 17.50 9.43
N TRP A 465 16.56 18.68 8.82
CA TRP A 465 17.01 19.92 9.42
C TRP A 465 15.91 20.99 9.45
N ASP A 466 15.47 21.33 10.65
CA ASP A 466 14.58 22.47 10.90
C ASP A 466 15.39 23.77 10.92
N ILE A 467 15.67 24.34 9.74
CA ILE A 467 16.48 25.57 9.58
C ILE A 467 15.81 26.71 10.33
N LEU A 468 14.54 26.93 10.04
CA LEU A 468 13.63 27.86 10.71
C LEU A 468 12.40 27.07 11.18
N ASP A 469 11.58 27.68 12.01
CA ASP A 469 10.33 27.05 12.45
C ASP A 469 9.34 26.88 11.27
N GLU A 470 9.50 27.72 10.22
CA GLU A 470 8.70 27.68 8.99
C GLU A 470 9.38 26.91 7.84
N LEU A 471 10.67 26.56 7.97
CA LEU A 471 11.46 25.98 6.88
C LEU A 471 12.21 24.74 7.31
N ASN A 472 11.82 23.59 6.74
CA ASN A 472 12.47 22.31 6.93
C ASN A 472 13.10 21.83 5.62
N ILE A 473 14.32 21.25 5.71
CA ILE A 473 15.01 20.59 4.59
C ILE A 473 15.35 19.15 5.01
N VAL A 474 15.03 18.20 4.13
CA VAL A 474 15.49 16.82 4.26
C VAL A 474 16.43 16.51 3.10
N ALA A 475 17.67 16.14 3.43
CA ALA A 475 18.66 15.68 2.46
C ALA A 475 19.10 14.25 2.79
N GLY A 476 19.22 13.40 1.79
CA GLY A 476 19.61 12.02 1.98
C GLY A 476 20.41 11.47 0.80
N VAL A 477 21.17 10.43 1.09
CA VAL A 477 21.93 9.66 0.10
C VAL A 477 21.88 8.19 0.46
N ARG A 478 21.75 7.35 -0.56
CA ARG A 478 21.88 5.90 -0.43
C ARG A 478 22.88 5.39 -1.45
N ALA A 479 23.72 4.46 -1.05
CA ALA A 479 24.68 3.76 -1.90
C ALA A 479 24.39 2.25 -1.83
N ASP A 480 24.00 1.69 -2.94
CA ASP A 480 23.71 0.27 -3.12
C ASP A 480 24.88 -0.38 -3.85
N TYR A 481 25.36 -1.51 -3.33
CA TYR A 481 26.37 -2.34 -3.97
C TYR A 481 25.76 -3.67 -4.41
N HIS A 482 25.93 -3.99 -5.68
CA HIS A 482 25.52 -5.24 -6.27
C HIS A 482 26.67 -5.86 -7.06
N GLU A 483 26.80 -7.19 -7.07
CA GLU A 483 27.93 -7.87 -7.69
C GLU A 483 28.04 -7.66 -9.20
N LYS A 484 26.93 -7.41 -9.92
CA LYS A 484 26.90 -7.24 -11.38
C LYS A 484 27.14 -5.81 -11.83
N TYR A 485 26.41 -4.83 -11.24
CA TYR A 485 26.49 -3.43 -11.69
C TYR A 485 27.22 -2.52 -10.69
N HIS A 486 27.85 -3.13 -9.64
CA HIS A 486 28.66 -2.43 -8.64
C HIS A 486 27.89 -1.34 -7.87
N TRP A 487 28.53 -0.20 -7.62
CA TRP A 487 27.96 0.88 -6.82
C TRP A 487 26.95 1.70 -7.61
N HIS A 488 25.79 1.93 -7.00
CA HIS A 488 24.79 2.87 -7.45
C HIS A 488 24.42 3.81 -6.31
N VAL A 489 24.40 5.15 -6.59
CA VAL A 489 24.16 6.18 -5.57
C VAL A 489 22.91 6.96 -5.91
N THR A 490 21.97 7.08 -4.96
CA THR A 490 20.71 7.80 -5.11
C THR A 490 20.59 8.94 -4.13
N PRO A 491 20.81 10.20 -4.53
CA PRO A 491 20.61 11.39 -3.71
C PRO A 491 19.14 11.83 -3.71
N LYS A 492 18.75 12.54 -2.65
CA LYS A 492 17.44 13.17 -2.48
C LYS A 492 17.57 14.45 -1.69
N VAL A 493 16.83 15.49 -2.10
CA VAL A 493 16.63 16.72 -1.32
C VAL A 493 15.15 17.10 -1.39
N SER A 494 14.55 17.39 -0.25
CA SER A 494 13.16 17.83 -0.14
C SER A 494 13.08 19.04 0.79
N LEU A 495 12.28 20.01 0.43
CA LEU A 495 12.04 21.25 1.15
C LEU A 495 10.57 21.37 1.49
N LEU A 496 10.27 21.76 2.71
CA LEU A 496 8.95 22.15 3.18
C LEU A 496 9.03 23.59 3.71
N TRP A 497 8.18 24.46 3.18
CA TRP A 497 8.07 25.84 3.62
C TRP A 497 6.64 26.18 4.00
N HIS A 498 6.43 26.46 5.27
CA HIS A 498 5.18 27.00 5.80
C HIS A 498 5.17 28.53 5.56
N PHE A 499 4.61 28.94 4.40
CA PHE A 499 4.53 30.37 4.04
C PHE A 499 3.67 31.16 5.04
N CYS A 500 2.62 30.54 5.55
CA CYS A 500 1.79 31.03 6.65
C CYS A 500 1.02 29.85 7.27
N ASP A 501 0.24 30.09 8.33
CA ASP A 501 -0.56 29.07 9.03
C ASP A 501 -1.49 28.24 8.13
N HIS A 502 -1.79 28.75 6.94
CA HIS A 502 -2.76 28.14 6.03
C HIS A 502 -2.16 27.66 4.72
N VAL A 503 -0.94 28.03 4.38
CA VAL A 503 -0.31 27.75 3.09
C VAL A 503 1.06 27.13 3.30
N SER A 504 1.27 25.97 2.69
CA SER A 504 2.57 25.30 2.67
C SER A 504 2.98 24.96 1.24
N PHE A 505 4.26 25.08 0.97
CA PHE A 505 4.88 24.65 -0.29
C PHE A 505 5.88 23.56 -0.05
N ARG A 506 5.95 22.61 -0.98
CA ARG A 506 6.98 21.56 -0.99
C ARG A 506 7.67 21.57 -2.35
N ALA A 507 8.98 21.38 -2.33
CA ALA A 507 9.79 21.18 -3.52
C ALA A 507 10.73 19.99 -3.28
N GLY A 508 10.95 19.16 -4.28
CA GLY A 508 11.80 18.00 -4.14
C GLY A 508 12.55 17.67 -5.42
N TYR A 509 13.78 17.19 -5.25
CA TYR A 509 14.55 16.46 -6.23
C TYR A 509 14.92 15.11 -5.65
N ALA A 510 14.66 14.04 -6.38
CA ALA A 510 15.07 12.70 -6.00
C ALA A 510 15.52 11.91 -7.21
N GLN A 511 16.59 11.15 -7.03
CA GLN A 511 16.98 10.13 -7.98
C GLN A 511 16.37 8.79 -7.53
N GLY A 512 15.70 8.11 -8.47
CA GLY A 512 15.23 6.75 -8.28
C GLY A 512 16.10 5.77 -9.06
N PHE A 513 16.09 4.51 -8.66
CA PHE A 513 16.67 3.46 -9.46
C PHE A 513 15.87 2.16 -9.35
N ARG A 514 15.94 1.33 -10.40
CA ARG A 514 15.44 -0.03 -10.43
C ARG A 514 16.56 -0.98 -10.88
N SER A 515 16.84 -1.93 -10.02
CA SER A 515 17.71 -3.05 -10.34
C SER A 515 17.05 -3.96 -11.37
N PRO A 516 17.73 -4.45 -12.39
CA PRO A 516 17.20 -5.52 -13.21
C PRO A 516 16.76 -6.69 -12.33
N SER A 517 15.59 -7.23 -12.60
CA SER A 517 15.10 -8.44 -11.91
C SER A 517 15.90 -9.67 -12.34
N LEU A 518 15.87 -10.72 -11.52
CA LEU A 518 16.54 -11.96 -11.87
C LEU A 518 15.95 -12.63 -13.12
N LYS A 519 14.67 -12.36 -13.45
CA LYS A 519 14.07 -12.78 -14.72
C LYS A 519 14.69 -12.04 -15.90
N GLU A 520 14.76 -10.72 -15.83
CA GLU A 520 15.33 -9.89 -16.90
C GLU A 520 16.80 -10.22 -17.18
N LEU A 521 17.53 -10.68 -16.14
CA LEU A 521 18.93 -11.09 -16.32
C LEU A 521 19.09 -12.49 -16.90
N TYR A 522 18.24 -13.47 -16.51
CA TYR A 522 18.54 -14.89 -16.73
C TYR A 522 17.40 -15.71 -17.35
N GLN A 523 16.38 -15.05 -17.90
CA GLN A 523 15.25 -15.73 -18.51
C GLN A 523 15.67 -16.40 -19.84
N ALA A 524 15.11 -17.59 -20.11
CA ALA A 524 15.08 -18.26 -21.40
C ALA A 524 13.71 -18.93 -21.54
N TYR A 525 12.73 -18.18 -22.03
CA TYR A 525 11.33 -18.59 -22.01
C TYR A 525 10.73 -18.69 -23.40
N ASP A 526 10.22 -19.87 -23.74
CA ASP A 526 9.49 -20.12 -24.97
C ASP A 526 8.03 -19.66 -24.83
N MET A 527 7.71 -18.49 -25.37
CA MET A 527 6.36 -17.90 -25.30
C MET A 527 5.36 -18.65 -26.21
N GLY A 528 5.81 -19.28 -27.27
CA GLY A 528 4.98 -20.06 -28.20
C GLY A 528 4.80 -21.52 -27.83
N GLY A 529 5.62 -22.04 -26.93
CA GLY A 529 5.62 -23.45 -26.51
C GLY A 529 6.14 -24.44 -27.55
N MET A 530 6.73 -23.95 -28.69
CA MET A 530 7.27 -24.74 -29.79
C MET A 530 8.66 -24.29 -30.23
N GLY A 531 9.33 -23.44 -29.45
CA GLY A 531 10.63 -22.88 -29.78
C GLY A 531 10.62 -21.81 -30.88
N TRP A 532 9.50 -21.28 -31.24
CA TRP A 532 9.37 -20.30 -32.35
C TRP A 532 9.43 -18.85 -31.89
N PHE A 533 9.30 -18.63 -30.57
CA PHE A 533 9.29 -17.29 -29.99
C PHE A 533 9.89 -17.33 -28.59
N MET A 534 11.20 -17.12 -28.52
CA MET A 534 11.95 -17.09 -27.26
C MET A 534 12.06 -15.68 -26.72
N LEU A 535 11.93 -15.54 -25.41
CA LEU A 535 12.27 -14.30 -24.69
C LEU A 535 13.49 -14.57 -23.80
N TYR A 536 14.60 -13.92 -24.14
CA TYR A 536 15.88 -14.07 -23.46
C TYR A 536 16.12 -12.93 -22.46
N GLY A 537 16.66 -13.31 -21.28
CA GLY A 537 17.29 -12.38 -20.36
C GLY A 537 18.60 -11.82 -20.91
N ASN A 538 19.12 -10.81 -20.22
CA ASN A 538 20.40 -10.21 -20.57
C ASN A 538 21.21 -9.90 -19.31
N PRO A 539 22.28 -10.66 -19.04
CA PRO A 539 23.13 -10.45 -17.85
C PRO A 539 23.89 -9.11 -17.83
N ASP A 540 23.95 -8.42 -18.97
CA ASP A 540 24.66 -7.14 -19.13
C ASP A 540 23.76 -5.91 -18.92
N LEU A 541 22.51 -6.11 -18.48
CA LEU A 541 21.60 -5.02 -18.21
C LEU A 541 22.14 -4.10 -17.11
N LYS A 542 22.01 -2.81 -17.36
CA LYS A 542 22.29 -1.74 -16.40
C LYS A 542 21.01 -1.40 -15.62
N PRO A 543 21.14 -0.96 -14.36
CA PRO A 543 19.99 -0.44 -13.62
C PRO A 543 19.33 0.72 -14.36
N GLU A 544 18.01 0.75 -14.31
CA GLU A 544 17.25 1.94 -14.70
C GLU A 544 17.42 3.03 -13.65
N THR A 545 17.48 4.26 -14.10
CA THR A 545 17.56 5.43 -13.23
C THR A 545 16.50 6.45 -13.61
N SER A 546 15.94 7.12 -12.61
CA SER A 546 15.07 8.27 -12.85
C SER A 546 15.56 9.50 -12.11
N ASN A 547 15.36 10.66 -12.72
CA ASN A 547 15.53 11.95 -12.07
C ASN A 547 14.16 12.62 -11.99
N GLN A 548 13.70 12.83 -10.77
CA GLN A 548 12.39 13.44 -10.52
C GLN A 548 12.54 14.82 -9.91
N VAL A 549 11.77 15.76 -10.45
CA VAL A 549 11.49 17.06 -9.83
C VAL A 549 10.02 17.10 -9.46
N SER A 550 9.72 17.50 -8.23
CA SER A 550 8.35 17.64 -7.73
C SER A 550 8.12 18.98 -7.05
N LEU A 551 6.94 19.53 -7.24
CA LEU A 551 6.47 20.77 -6.61
C LEU A 551 5.05 20.54 -6.09
N SER A 552 4.72 21.04 -4.91
CA SER A 552 3.35 21.05 -4.45
C SER A 552 3.03 22.26 -3.60
N GLY A 553 1.78 22.70 -3.68
CA GLY A 553 1.19 23.74 -2.82
C GLY A 553 -0.03 23.17 -2.11
N GLU A 554 -0.17 23.52 -0.85
CA GLU A 554 -1.27 23.09 0.00
C GLU A 554 -1.86 24.28 0.72
N PHE A 555 -3.20 24.42 0.66
CA PHE A 555 -3.98 25.40 1.39
C PHE A 555 -4.95 24.71 2.34
N THR A 556 -4.97 25.17 3.58
CA THR A 556 -5.81 24.61 4.63
C THR A 556 -6.42 25.70 5.48
N LYS A 557 -7.75 25.77 5.52
CA LYS A 557 -8.46 26.72 6.39
C LYS A 557 -9.84 26.21 6.78
N GLY A 558 -10.09 26.09 8.07
CA GLY A 558 -11.36 25.56 8.58
C GLY A 558 -11.62 24.14 8.04
N GLY A 559 -12.78 23.92 7.42
CA GLY A 559 -13.14 22.63 6.80
C GLY A 559 -12.49 22.36 5.43
N LEU A 560 -11.82 23.33 4.82
CA LEU A 560 -11.27 23.27 3.47
C LEU A 560 -9.79 22.82 3.49
N ASN A 561 -9.46 21.81 2.69
CA ASN A 561 -8.11 21.46 2.30
C ASN A 561 -8.03 21.36 0.78
N MET A 562 -7.04 21.99 0.20
CA MET A 562 -6.75 21.94 -1.23
C MET A 562 -5.26 21.68 -1.43
N SER A 563 -4.92 20.75 -2.30
CA SER A 563 -3.54 20.51 -2.71
C SER A 563 -3.43 20.44 -4.23
N VAL A 564 -2.34 20.99 -4.74
CA VAL A 564 -1.94 20.89 -6.16
C VAL A 564 -0.52 20.37 -6.17
N SER A 565 -0.25 19.36 -6.98
CA SER A 565 1.08 18.78 -7.11
C SER A 565 1.46 18.56 -8.57
N PHE A 566 2.72 18.79 -8.86
CA PHE A 566 3.35 18.56 -10.15
C PHE A 566 4.56 17.64 -9.95
N ALA A 567 4.73 16.66 -10.82
CA ALA A 567 5.90 15.79 -10.87
C ALA A 567 6.33 15.60 -12.31
N HIS A 568 7.64 15.68 -12.55
CA HIS A 568 8.26 15.36 -13.83
C HIS A 568 9.41 14.38 -13.61
N ASN A 569 9.34 13.24 -14.27
CA ASN A 569 10.35 12.18 -14.24
C ASN A 569 11.04 12.06 -15.59
N ARG A 570 12.34 11.84 -15.56
CA ARG A 570 13.14 11.46 -16.73
C ARG A 570 13.91 10.19 -16.42
N PHE A 571 13.61 9.14 -17.17
CA PHE A 571 14.24 7.83 -17.07
C PHE A 571 15.43 7.72 -18.02
N ARG A 572 16.40 6.89 -17.63
CA ARG A 572 17.53 6.45 -18.45
C ARG A 572 17.70 4.95 -18.29
N ASN A 573 18.17 4.29 -19.36
CA ASN A 573 18.37 2.84 -19.41
C ASN A 573 17.10 2.06 -19.09
N LYS A 574 15.89 2.53 -19.52
CA LYS A 574 14.64 1.79 -19.31
C LYS A 574 14.82 0.37 -19.84
N ILE A 575 14.47 -0.64 -19.05
CA ILE A 575 14.55 -2.03 -19.47
C ILE A 575 13.29 -2.35 -20.29
N ALA A 576 13.49 -2.83 -21.49
CA ALA A 576 12.44 -3.27 -22.41
C ALA A 576 12.92 -4.50 -23.17
N TYR A 577 12.03 -5.22 -23.82
CA TYR A 577 12.42 -6.31 -24.71
C TYR A 577 12.30 -5.86 -26.16
N MET A 578 13.28 -6.24 -26.97
CA MET A 578 13.35 -5.93 -28.39
C MET A 578 13.69 -7.17 -29.20
N SER A 579 13.23 -7.21 -30.46
CA SER A 579 13.61 -8.26 -31.40
C SER A 579 15.14 -8.34 -31.57
N LEU A 580 15.67 -9.56 -31.66
CA LEU A 580 17.10 -9.79 -31.93
C LEU A 580 17.53 -9.35 -33.34
N GLY A 581 16.58 -9.15 -34.27
CA GLY A 581 16.86 -8.61 -35.60
C GLY A 581 17.59 -9.59 -36.54
N ASP A 582 17.69 -10.86 -36.16
CA ASP A 582 18.37 -11.92 -36.92
C ASP A 582 17.44 -12.69 -37.88
N GLY A 583 16.21 -12.20 -38.06
CA GLY A 583 15.17 -12.84 -38.85
C GLY A 583 14.33 -13.86 -38.05
N SER A 584 14.64 -14.08 -36.77
CA SER A 584 13.79 -14.83 -35.86
C SER A 584 12.72 -13.91 -35.22
N SER A 585 11.69 -14.52 -34.62
CA SER A 585 10.74 -13.80 -33.78
C SER A 585 11.22 -13.62 -32.33
N ASP A 586 12.44 -14.02 -32.04
CA ASP A 586 13.02 -14.01 -30.71
C ASP A 586 13.26 -12.59 -30.20
N MET A 587 13.07 -12.41 -28.89
CA MET A 587 13.25 -11.14 -28.20
C MET A 587 14.27 -11.26 -27.07
N GLN A 588 14.93 -10.16 -26.76
CA GLN A 588 15.84 -10.06 -25.62
C GLN A 588 15.59 -8.79 -24.83
N TYR A 589 15.79 -8.84 -23.51
CA TYR A 589 15.79 -7.66 -22.67
C TYR A 589 17.02 -6.78 -22.97
N VAL A 590 16.79 -5.49 -23.15
CA VAL A 590 17.82 -4.47 -23.45
C VAL A 590 17.54 -3.22 -22.63
N ASN A 591 18.57 -2.39 -22.45
CA ASN A 591 18.36 -1.03 -21.96
C ASN A 591 17.95 -0.15 -23.15
N ALA A 592 16.68 0.21 -23.20
CA ALA A 592 16.15 1.16 -24.18
C ALA A 592 16.46 2.61 -23.80
N ASP A 593 16.26 3.52 -24.73
CA ASP A 593 16.50 4.94 -24.52
C ASP A 593 15.44 5.61 -23.63
N ASN A 594 15.69 6.84 -23.30
CA ASN A 594 15.01 7.70 -22.33
C ASN A 594 13.47 7.71 -22.43
N ALA A 595 12.79 7.45 -21.31
CA ALA A 595 11.38 7.71 -21.12
C ALA A 595 11.18 8.96 -20.25
N LYS A 596 10.00 9.55 -20.33
CA LYS A 596 9.60 10.71 -19.50
C LYS A 596 8.18 10.51 -19.03
N THR A 597 7.87 11.00 -17.83
CA THR A 597 6.48 11.13 -17.37
C THR A 597 6.26 12.50 -16.75
N THR A 598 5.06 13.02 -16.93
CA THR A 598 4.61 14.27 -16.28
C THR A 598 3.26 14.04 -15.68
N ALA A 599 3.09 14.38 -14.41
CA ALA A 599 1.82 14.30 -13.71
C ALA A 599 1.48 15.64 -13.04
N LEU A 600 0.23 16.08 -13.21
CA LEU A 600 -0.36 17.18 -12.46
C LEU A 600 -1.57 16.62 -11.73
N GLU A 601 -1.66 16.88 -10.43
CA GLU A 601 -2.75 16.38 -9.61
C GLU A 601 -3.29 17.48 -8.71
N THR A 602 -4.61 17.54 -8.58
CA THR A 602 -5.32 18.46 -7.69
C THR A 602 -6.29 17.68 -6.83
N ILE A 603 -6.29 17.94 -5.53
CA ILE A 603 -7.24 17.37 -4.57
C ILE A 603 -7.92 18.52 -3.83
N LEU A 604 -9.23 18.49 -3.78
CA LEU A 604 -10.06 19.41 -3.02
C LEU A 604 -10.89 18.61 -2.03
N ARG A 605 -10.79 18.93 -0.76
CA ARG A 605 -11.56 18.28 0.32
C ARG A 605 -12.24 19.35 1.16
N TYR A 606 -13.54 19.16 1.41
CA TYR A 606 -14.31 20.03 2.29
C TYR A 606 -15.11 19.22 3.30
N ARG A 607 -14.95 19.56 4.57
CA ARG A 607 -15.70 18.98 5.66
C ARG A 607 -16.73 19.97 6.19
N PHE A 608 -17.98 19.55 6.17
CA PHE A 608 -19.10 20.27 6.77
C PHE A 608 -19.24 19.91 8.25
N GLY A 609 -19.65 20.86 9.08
CA GLY A 609 -19.84 20.65 10.53
C GLY A 609 -20.92 19.62 10.90
N PHE A 610 -21.83 19.27 9.97
CA PHE A 610 -22.88 18.29 10.18
C PHE A 610 -22.48 16.84 9.81
N GLY A 611 -21.19 16.59 9.53
CA GLY A 611 -20.66 15.25 9.33
C GLY A 611 -20.52 14.78 7.87
N LEU A 612 -20.78 15.66 6.88
CA LEU A 612 -20.52 15.41 5.47
C LEU A 612 -19.07 15.80 5.13
N ILE A 613 -18.36 14.92 4.41
CA ILE A 613 -17.05 15.19 3.80
C ILE A 613 -17.19 15.00 2.30
N LEU A 614 -16.79 16.00 1.54
CA LEU A 614 -16.68 15.90 0.08
C LEU A 614 -15.20 15.95 -0.30
N THR A 615 -14.78 15.03 -1.15
CA THR A 615 -13.44 15.02 -1.74
C THR A 615 -13.59 14.91 -3.25
N GLY A 616 -12.97 15.80 -3.99
CA GLY A 616 -12.83 15.73 -5.44
C GLY A 616 -11.37 15.77 -5.81
N SER A 617 -10.97 14.98 -6.78
CA SER A 617 -9.60 15.00 -7.29
C SER A 617 -9.57 14.91 -8.81
N TYR A 618 -8.53 15.45 -9.39
CA TYR A 618 -8.26 15.38 -10.81
C TYR A 618 -6.77 15.14 -11.03
N ALA A 619 -6.44 14.27 -11.99
CA ALA A 619 -5.07 14.04 -12.42
C ALA A 619 -4.97 14.12 -13.93
N TYR A 620 -3.93 14.80 -14.39
CA TYR A 620 -3.43 14.77 -15.76
C TYR A 620 -2.11 14.00 -15.75
N THR A 621 -1.96 13.03 -16.65
CA THR A 621 -0.75 12.19 -16.77
C THR A 621 -0.36 12.08 -18.23
N ASN A 622 0.94 12.26 -18.53
CA ASN A 622 1.53 12.06 -19.84
C ASN A 622 2.86 11.31 -19.66
N ASP A 623 2.99 10.16 -20.31
CA ASP A 623 4.19 9.31 -20.30
C ASP A 623 5.06 9.49 -21.54
N TYR A 624 4.63 10.36 -22.48
CA TYR A 624 5.35 10.71 -23.73
C TYR A 624 5.75 9.50 -24.58
N GLU A 625 4.98 8.40 -24.52
CA GLU A 625 5.20 7.27 -25.40
C GLU A 625 4.66 7.58 -26.81
N GLU A 626 5.55 7.79 -27.76
CA GLU A 626 5.23 8.14 -29.14
C GLU A 626 6.10 7.36 -30.11
N VAL A 627 5.51 6.89 -31.21
CA VAL A 627 6.19 6.32 -32.36
C VAL A 627 5.73 7.06 -33.61
N ASP A 628 6.69 7.59 -34.38
CA ASP A 628 6.42 8.39 -35.60
C ASP A 628 5.43 9.57 -35.33
N GLY A 629 5.51 10.19 -34.15
CA GLY A 629 4.65 11.29 -33.73
C GLY A 629 3.22 10.87 -33.36
N ARG A 630 2.96 9.57 -33.20
CA ARG A 630 1.66 9.02 -32.78
C ARG A 630 1.75 8.45 -31.37
N ASN A 631 0.74 8.73 -30.56
CA ASN A 631 0.66 8.25 -29.18
C ASN A 631 0.51 6.73 -29.13
N THR A 632 1.44 6.04 -28.51
CA THR A 632 1.40 4.59 -28.27
C THR A 632 1.14 4.25 -26.79
N SER A 633 0.95 5.27 -25.96
CA SER A 633 0.69 5.10 -24.53
C SER A 633 -0.64 4.40 -24.26
N LEU A 634 -0.65 3.53 -23.26
CA LEU A 634 -1.84 2.93 -22.67
C LEU A 634 -2.35 3.69 -21.43
N VAL A 635 -1.73 4.82 -21.09
CA VAL A 635 -2.11 5.65 -19.95
C VAL A 635 -3.25 6.59 -20.31
N ARG A 636 -4.33 6.57 -19.54
CA ARG A 636 -5.41 7.56 -19.68
C ARG A 636 -4.92 8.93 -19.21
N PRO A 637 -4.88 9.96 -20.08
CA PRO A 637 -4.27 11.23 -19.74
C PRO A 637 -5.06 12.01 -18.68
N HIS A 638 -6.37 11.86 -18.62
CA HIS A 638 -7.22 12.57 -17.69
C HIS A 638 -8.06 11.62 -16.86
N THR A 639 -7.93 11.73 -15.55
CA THR A 639 -8.72 10.95 -14.58
C THR A 639 -9.23 11.86 -13.46
N ALA A 640 -10.34 11.48 -12.87
CA ALA A 640 -10.87 12.18 -11.70
C ALA A 640 -11.48 11.17 -10.72
N THR A 641 -11.42 11.47 -9.42
CA THR A 641 -12.17 10.75 -8.40
C THR A 641 -13.07 11.71 -7.62
N PHE A 642 -14.17 11.21 -7.12
CA PHE A 642 -14.98 11.95 -6.17
C PHE A 642 -15.44 11.01 -5.05
N ASN A 643 -15.54 11.57 -3.85
CA ASN A 643 -15.98 10.87 -2.67
C ASN A 643 -16.88 11.80 -1.85
N ALA A 644 -18.08 11.33 -1.50
CA ALA A 644 -18.98 12.00 -0.59
C ALA A 644 -19.27 11.04 0.57
N MET A 645 -18.77 11.36 1.74
CA MET A 645 -18.92 10.54 2.94
C MET A 645 -19.70 11.29 4.00
N TYR A 646 -20.85 10.74 4.40
CA TYR A 646 -21.67 11.25 5.49
C TYR A 646 -21.64 10.29 6.67
N SER A 647 -21.42 10.82 7.86
CA SER A 647 -21.43 10.04 9.11
C SER A 647 -22.11 10.83 10.21
N HIS A 648 -23.13 10.25 10.82
CA HIS A 648 -23.87 10.88 11.91
C HIS A 648 -24.33 9.87 12.95
N LYS A 649 -24.44 10.29 14.20
CA LYS A 649 -24.92 9.46 15.29
C LYS A 649 -26.29 9.94 15.78
N PHE A 650 -27.32 9.12 15.57
CA PHE A 650 -28.69 9.36 16.04
C PHE A 650 -28.89 8.66 17.40
N GLY A 651 -28.63 9.39 18.47
CA GLY A 651 -28.63 8.82 19.83
C GLY A 651 -27.53 7.74 19.96
N LYS A 652 -27.94 6.47 20.13
CA LYS A 652 -27.03 5.31 20.27
C LYS A 652 -26.77 4.59 18.93
N ILE A 653 -27.39 5.02 17.85
CA ILE A 653 -27.28 4.39 16.52
C ILE A 653 -26.38 5.24 15.65
N GLY A 654 -25.29 4.67 15.15
CA GLY A 654 -24.43 5.28 14.16
C GLY A 654 -24.95 5.02 12.74
N PHE A 655 -24.91 6.03 11.87
CA PHE A 655 -25.23 5.92 10.45
C PHE A 655 -24.05 6.42 9.64
N ASN A 656 -23.71 5.70 8.58
CA ASN A 656 -22.77 6.15 7.57
C ASN A 656 -23.31 5.91 6.17
N CYS A 657 -22.92 6.78 5.24
CA CYS A 657 -23.22 6.63 3.83
C CYS A 657 -22.05 7.19 3.03
N SER A 658 -21.58 6.47 2.02
CA SER A 658 -20.54 6.96 1.11
C SER A 658 -20.90 6.72 -0.34
N LEU A 659 -20.68 7.72 -1.17
CA LEU A 659 -20.74 7.65 -2.62
C LEU A 659 -19.35 7.95 -3.16
N ASN A 660 -18.77 6.99 -3.88
CA ASN A 660 -17.43 7.09 -4.43
C ASN A 660 -17.50 6.91 -5.94
N GLY A 661 -16.68 7.64 -6.67
CA GLY A 661 -16.63 7.51 -8.11
C GLY A 661 -15.25 7.75 -8.69
N GLN A 662 -14.98 7.08 -9.79
CA GLN A 662 -13.82 7.29 -10.63
C GLN A 662 -14.29 7.53 -12.07
N TRP A 663 -13.75 8.57 -12.67
CA TRP A 663 -13.92 8.88 -14.10
C TRP A 663 -12.57 8.84 -14.80
N GLY A 664 -12.55 8.30 -16.02
CA GLY A 664 -11.40 8.34 -16.91
C GLY A 664 -11.83 8.81 -18.30
N ALA A 665 -11.06 9.72 -18.89
CA ALA A 665 -11.38 10.28 -20.20
C ALA A 665 -11.23 9.24 -21.33
N LYS A 666 -11.90 9.50 -22.44
CA LYS A 666 -11.63 8.82 -23.73
C LYS A 666 -10.21 9.15 -24.18
N PHE A 667 -9.51 8.17 -24.75
CA PHE A 667 -8.21 8.37 -25.38
C PHE A 667 -7.99 7.34 -26.49
N ASP A 668 -7.03 7.63 -27.36
CA ASP A 668 -6.66 6.78 -28.49
C ASP A 668 -5.21 6.36 -28.34
N THR A 669 -4.88 5.12 -28.75
CA THR A 669 -3.51 4.63 -28.84
C THR A 669 -3.27 4.01 -30.21
N TYR A 670 -2.03 4.07 -30.66
CA TYR A 670 -1.61 3.59 -31.96
C TYR A 670 -0.68 2.39 -31.81
N THR A 671 -0.96 1.31 -32.55
CA THR A 671 -0.05 0.19 -32.74
C THR A 671 0.50 0.23 -34.14
N ARG A 672 1.84 0.19 -34.28
CA ARG A 672 2.51 0.16 -35.57
C ARG A 672 2.71 -1.29 -36.01
N ASN A 673 2.11 -1.67 -37.14
CA ASN A 673 2.24 -2.98 -37.74
C ASN A 673 3.06 -2.88 -39.04
N GLN A 674 4.04 -3.76 -39.23
CA GLN A 674 4.81 -3.82 -40.47
C GLN A 674 4.11 -4.73 -41.46
N ASN A 675 3.93 -4.24 -42.69
CA ASN A 675 3.39 -5.01 -43.79
C ASN A 675 4.46 -5.89 -44.46
N ASP A 676 4.06 -6.87 -45.24
CA ASP A 676 4.97 -7.78 -45.96
C ASP A 676 5.90 -7.07 -46.94
N ASP A 677 5.53 -5.88 -47.43
CA ASP A 677 6.31 -5.05 -48.33
C ASP A 677 7.32 -4.10 -47.60
N GLY A 678 7.39 -4.21 -46.27
CA GLY A 678 8.27 -3.38 -45.43
C GLY A 678 7.69 -2.00 -45.09
N THR A 679 6.52 -1.65 -45.59
CA THR A 679 5.79 -0.43 -45.18
C THR A 679 5.13 -0.63 -43.81
N TYR A 680 4.65 0.46 -43.17
CA TYR A 680 3.98 0.40 -41.89
C TYR A 680 2.53 0.84 -42.00
N ALA A 681 1.65 0.06 -41.39
CA ALA A 681 0.26 0.43 -41.12
C ALA A 681 0.09 0.75 -39.62
N TYR A 682 -0.84 1.65 -39.31
CA TYR A 682 -1.14 2.01 -37.94
C TYR A 682 -2.55 1.53 -37.58
N GLU A 683 -2.65 0.77 -36.53
CA GLU A 683 -3.93 0.40 -35.95
C GLU A 683 -4.23 1.33 -34.78
N ILE A 684 -5.37 2.01 -34.83
CA ILE A 684 -5.82 2.93 -33.79
C ILE A 684 -6.82 2.18 -32.91
N THR A 685 -6.53 2.05 -31.64
CA THR A 685 -7.46 1.55 -30.66
C THR A 685 -8.06 2.69 -29.87
N ILE A 686 -9.39 2.78 -29.87
CA ILE A 686 -10.13 3.82 -29.18
C ILE A 686 -10.66 3.27 -27.86
N TYR A 687 -10.27 3.90 -26.75
CA TYR A 687 -10.76 3.58 -25.41
C TYR A 687 -11.77 4.63 -24.95
N ASP A 688 -13.03 4.23 -24.83
CA ASP A 688 -14.11 5.11 -24.39
C ASP A 688 -13.87 5.66 -22.97
N ALA A 689 -14.51 6.79 -22.67
CA ALA A 689 -14.57 7.31 -21.30
C ALA A 689 -15.27 6.30 -20.40
N ARG A 690 -14.77 6.16 -19.17
CA ARG A 690 -15.38 5.28 -18.18
C ARG A 690 -15.77 6.02 -16.92
N THR A 691 -16.87 5.60 -16.32
CA THR A 691 -17.28 6.08 -15.00
C THR A 691 -17.70 4.89 -14.15
N MET A 692 -17.04 4.73 -13.02
CA MET A 692 -17.37 3.70 -12.06
C MET A 692 -17.76 4.38 -10.74
N CYS A 693 -18.87 3.94 -10.16
CA CYS A 693 -19.35 4.48 -8.90
C CYS A 693 -19.72 3.36 -7.94
N SER A 694 -19.48 3.57 -6.65
CA SER A 694 -19.96 2.71 -5.58
C SER A 694 -20.74 3.52 -4.55
N LEU A 695 -21.83 2.94 -4.07
CA LEU A 695 -22.65 3.49 -2.99
C LEU A 695 -22.64 2.51 -1.83
N ASN A 696 -22.26 2.96 -0.64
CA ASN A 696 -22.26 2.14 0.57
C ASN A 696 -23.04 2.87 1.66
N THR A 697 -23.83 2.11 2.41
CA THR A 697 -24.57 2.60 3.57
C THR A 697 -24.43 1.62 4.71
N GLY A 698 -24.26 2.13 5.91
CA GLY A 698 -24.07 1.31 7.11
C GLY A 698 -24.78 1.86 8.32
N VAL A 699 -25.19 0.93 9.17
CA VAL A 699 -25.81 1.22 10.47
C VAL A 699 -25.04 0.46 11.55
N THR A 700 -24.61 1.19 12.58
CA THR A 700 -23.97 0.62 13.76
C THR A 700 -24.94 0.72 14.93
N PHE A 701 -25.35 -0.44 15.45
CA PHE A 701 -26.23 -0.56 16.60
C PHE A 701 -25.44 -0.53 17.91
N PRO A 702 -26.10 -0.27 19.04
CA PRO A 702 -25.54 -0.50 20.37
C PRO A 702 -24.97 -1.92 20.49
N LYS A 703 -23.98 -2.09 21.36
CA LYS A 703 -23.29 -3.38 21.57
C LYS A 703 -22.49 -3.88 20.33
N GLY A 704 -21.96 -2.95 19.51
CA GLY A 704 -20.93 -3.28 18.52
C GLY A 704 -21.40 -4.11 17.31
N ILE A 705 -22.70 -4.11 16.99
CA ILE A 705 -23.24 -4.76 15.79
C ILE A 705 -23.31 -3.74 14.67
N SER A 706 -22.67 -3.99 13.53
CA SER A 706 -22.76 -3.13 12.35
C SER A 706 -23.24 -3.92 11.13
N LEU A 707 -24.14 -3.32 10.37
CA LEU A 707 -24.66 -3.84 9.12
C LEU A 707 -24.33 -2.84 8.01
N ASN A 708 -23.74 -3.30 6.92
CA ASN A 708 -23.47 -2.46 5.75
C ASN A 708 -24.05 -3.11 4.49
N LEU A 709 -24.61 -2.27 3.63
CA LEU A 709 -25.08 -2.63 2.29
C LEU A 709 -24.38 -1.72 1.28
N GLY A 710 -23.77 -2.32 0.27
CA GLY A 710 -23.06 -1.62 -0.79
C GLY A 710 -23.54 -2.05 -2.17
N ILE A 711 -23.44 -1.15 -3.12
CA ILE A 711 -23.57 -1.40 -4.54
C ILE A 711 -22.30 -0.89 -5.20
N ASP A 712 -21.52 -1.80 -5.76
CA ASP A 712 -20.34 -1.46 -6.55
C ASP A 712 -20.68 -1.44 -8.04
N ASN A 713 -19.97 -0.60 -8.80
CA ASN A 713 -20.21 -0.37 -10.21
C ASN A 713 -21.69 -0.01 -10.49
N LEU A 714 -22.17 1.03 -9.81
CA LEU A 714 -23.59 1.48 -9.83
C LEU A 714 -24.13 1.72 -11.25
N PHE A 715 -23.27 2.15 -12.19
CA PHE A 715 -23.63 2.41 -13.58
C PHE A 715 -23.49 1.19 -14.50
N ASN A 716 -23.20 0.01 -13.93
CA ASN A 716 -23.06 -1.25 -14.67
C ASN A 716 -22.04 -1.15 -15.82
N TYR A 717 -20.95 -0.42 -15.60
CA TYR A 717 -19.88 -0.32 -16.58
C TYR A 717 -19.31 -1.70 -16.90
N LYS A 718 -19.16 -2.02 -18.17
CA LYS A 718 -18.48 -3.20 -18.67
C LYS A 718 -17.46 -2.75 -19.70
N ASP A 719 -16.27 -3.30 -19.64
CA ASP A 719 -15.21 -2.95 -20.57
C ASP A 719 -15.43 -3.65 -21.91
N LYS A 720 -15.35 -2.89 -23.01
CA LYS A 720 -15.50 -3.39 -24.37
C LYS A 720 -14.22 -4.05 -24.91
N ALA A 721 -13.10 -3.85 -24.23
CA ALA A 721 -11.83 -4.42 -24.66
C ALA A 721 -11.71 -5.87 -24.17
N ALA A 722 -11.85 -6.84 -25.06
CA ALA A 722 -11.70 -8.25 -24.75
C ALA A 722 -10.26 -8.66 -24.37
N ASP A 723 -9.29 -7.87 -24.78
CA ASP A 723 -7.87 -8.16 -24.57
C ASP A 723 -7.09 -6.86 -24.35
N SER A 724 -6.94 -6.45 -23.12
CA SER A 724 -6.02 -5.38 -22.80
C SER A 724 -5.70 -5.37 -21.30
N SER A 725 -4.47 -4.99 -21.00
CA SER A 725 -3.98 -4.65 -19.68
C SER A 725 -4.78 -3.52 -19.00
N LEU A 726 -5.67 -2.83 -19.74
CA LEU A 726 -6.55 -1.78 -19.21
C LEU A 726 -7.94 -2.28 -18.83
N GLN A 727 -8.25 -3.57 -19.06
CA GLN A 727 -9.55 -4.15 -18.74
C GLN A 727 -9.75 -4.17 -17.21
N VAL A 728 -10.85 -3.59 -16.75
CA VAL A 728 -11.17 -3.59 -15.31
C VAL A 728 -11.76 -4.95 -14.92
N PRO A 729 -11.27 -5.64 -13.89
CA PRO A 729 -11.73 -6.98 -13.51
C PRO A 729 -13.08 -6.95 -12.76
N GLN A 730 -14.10 -6.34 -13.37
CA GLN A 730 -15.44 -6.22 -12.82
C GLN A 730 -16.51 -6.76 -13.77
N LYS A 731 -17.41 -7.60 -13.24
CA LYS A 731 -18.50 -8.24 -14.01
C LYS A 731 -19.64 -7.28 -14.38
N GLY A 732 -19.68 -6.07 -13.85
CA GLY A 732 -20.80 -5.14 -13.87
C GLY A 732 -21.28 -4.84 -12.46
N ILE A 733 -22.57 -4.50 -12.28
CA ILE A 733 -23.13 -4.14 -10.98
C ILE A 733 -22.98 -5.29 -9.97
N SER A 734 -22.53 -4.98 -8.76
CA SER A 734 -22.35 -5.93 -7.67
C SER A 734 -22.93 -5.41 -6.36
N VAL A 735 -23.75 -6.21 -5.70
CA VAL A 735 -24.31 -5.89 -4.37
C VAL A 735 -23.44 -6.55 -3.30
N ILE A 736 -23.11 -5.80 -2.25
CA ILE A 736 -22.23 -6.21 -1.16
C ILE A 736 -22.99 -6.09 0.14
N GLY A 737 -23.14 -7.19 0.89
CA GLY A 737 -23.68 -7.20 2.25
C GLY A 737 -22.58 -7.52 3.26
N THR A 738 -22.49 -6.76 4.36
CA THR A 738 -21.49 -6.98 5.41
C THR A 738 -22.14 -6.94 6.79
N VAL A 739 -21.78 -7.91 7.62
CA VAL A 739 -22.10 -7.94 9.05
C VAL A 739 -20.79 -7.91 9.83
N ASN A 740 -20.67 -6.97 10.74
CA ASN A 740 -19.51 -6.87 11.63
C ASN A 740 -19.97 -6.90 13.10
N LEU A 741 -19.32 -7.74 13.91
CA LEU A 741 -19.57 -7.90 15.34
C LEU A 741 -18.30 -7.53 16.11
N ASN A 742 -18.38 -6.47 16.90
CA ASN A 742 -17.33 -6.11 17.86
C ASN A 742 -17.61 -6.83 19.18
N ILE A 743 -16.81 -7.84 19.47
CA ILE A 743 -16.99 -8.72 20.62
C ILE A 743 -16.77 -7.97 21.94
N ALA A 744 -15.79 -7.07 22.00
CA ALA A 744 -15.52 -6.28 23.20
C ALA A 744 -16.74 -5.42 23.58
N ASP A 745 -17.29 -4.69 22.61
CA ASP A 745 -18.47 -3.84 22.83
C ASP A 745 -19.73 -4.67 23.15
N MET A 746 -19.87 -5.91 22.62
CA MET A 746 -20.98 -6.81 22.89
C MET A 746 -21.04 -7.28 24.34
N PHE A 747 -19.89 -7.53 24.94
CA PHE A 747 -19.75 -8.04 26.30
C PHE A 747 -19.35 -6.96 27.31
N GLY A 748 -19.12 -5.71 26.88
CA GLY A 748 -18.69 -4.60 27.71
C GLY A 748 -17.29 -4.79 28.30
N LEU A 749 -16.37 -5.35 27.48
CA LEU A 749 -14.99 -5.68 27.84
C LEU A 749 -14.05 -4.54 27.44
#